data_e324679b4e6f078b4ee2336c7f685742
#
_entry.id   e324679b4e6f078b4ee2336c7f685742
#
_cell.length_a   1.000
_cell.length_b   1.000
_cell.length_c   1.000
_cell.angle_alpha   90.00
_cell.angle_beta   90.00
_cell.angle_gamma   90.00
#
_symmetry.space_group_name_H-M   'P 1'
#
loop_
_entity.id
_entity.type
_entity.pdbx_description
1 polymer ?
#
loop_
_entity_poly.entity_id
_entity_poly.type
_entity_poly.pdbx_seq_one_letter_code
_entity_poly.pdbx_strand_id
1 'polypeptide(L)'
;MSKLREAFSCDPSARWIWTPQTHPNQYVAARGALKLPVAPQRARLRIFADTKYKLYVNGRFVNAGPAPFRKPVIQIDEYDVAPFLRKGANEVFVIAHFIGSTVKYNTVEEPGLIVSLEGTCDGEAPFALHSGASWKVAGLDCWTAETPRRNWAIEHVEELDLAHPAFALLARHAAEDYAGGGEGGAAARARWTHPRVFVRDDLVVRPRAVPPLAWTREDLTHPTHVFRLNTEVYNLQDTAIRLDHEAVRPELEESVYEMTRGGTVRFDRREGEPGFGLVYDMRRMCAGEVSVEIVCDAPCTLDVALAEKTLPDGHPVIWRNGGLYYSRYHLAKGVNRVRCYHFNGHRFIYLVMKDAVGAVEVRRVTTHHCRADLEFKDAFACDDRAAESLYRISRRSVALNAQANTYDCNTREQGTYWGDSIWIADSVGHQAGDFRHMRHLCDAMTDEFRACGMLPASLYGLGAPLYDYCLVPVELLARYYRYTGDAATVKANLPAARAIVEQFRAFRDPNGLLAVRNIPVGDDSFRKGLLFLDHPGNGWHPMTTTGIEREDSSAGFNLYFLQALQALAALERAGRRRAALEAEIATLAATIRKTFLVPARGLLADSVHPGKQTFRFSQIANALAITTGVLEGAEARHALATVLDIPRNPWVSQGSPYTCFFLADAAVRTGQVDLAVRAFVRDFAGMLASGATTTWEAWNGENHDSLNHAWSAPLPLLVRAGVMGVQPAHPGYAEVAVTPSLDSFNRFEGTCCIPQGEVCVSWSRLDPQTFDLDVTLPKGVSGVLHLPEVVARRFKDRWQGRVGCAPTASQK
;
A
#
# COMPACT_ATOMS: atom_id res chain seq x y z
N MET A 1 -28.36 6.84 11.77
CA MET A 1 -27.48 5.76 12.27
C MET A 1 -28.17 4.39 12.40
N SER A 2 -29.45 4.28 12.81
CA SER A 2 -30.12 2.96 12.95
C SER A 2 -30.38 2.23 11.63
N LYS A 3 -30.74 2.92 10.57
CA LYS A 3 -31.04 2.26 9.26
C LYS A 3 -29.82 1.75 8.49
N LEU A 4 -28.62 2.27 8.74
CA LEU A 4 -27.37 1.72 8.19
C LEU A 4 -26.86 0.51 9.01
N ARG A 5 -27.20 0.43 10.28
CA ARG A 5 -26.89 -0.74 11.12
C ARG A 5 -27.62 -2.00 10.68
N GLU A 6 -28.88 -1.89 10.19
CA GLU A 6 -29.68 -3.05 9.77
C GLU A 6 -29.29 -3.60 8.39
N ALA A 7 -28.72 -2.79 7.50
CA ALA A 7 -28.46 -3.21 6.11
C ALA A 7 -27.17 -4.03 5.92
N PHE A 8 -26.20 -3.98 6.86
CA PHE A 8 -24.86 -4.60 6.71
C PHE A 8 -24.40 -5.43 7.90
N SER A 9 -25.21 -5.61 8.94
CA SER A 9 -24.93 -6.60 9.97
C SER A 9 -25.04 -8.01 9.38
N CYS A 10 -24.20 -8.95 9.86
CA CYS A 10 -24.55 -10.35 9.72
C CYS A 10 -25.96 -10.55 10.29
N ASP A 11 -26.72 -11.48 9.70
CA ASP A 11 -28.04 -11.82 10.23
C ASP A 11 -27.97 -11.97 11.76
N PRO A 12 -28.97 -11.46 12.51
CA PRO A 12 -29.02 -11.59 13.96
C PRO A 12 -28.92 -13.03 14.47
N SER A 13 -29.16 -14.03 13.60
CA SER A 13 -28.97 -15.45 13.91
C SER A 13 -27.51 -15.90 13.87
N ALA A 14 -26.64 -15.17 13.18
CA ALA A 14 -25.21 -15.48 13.17
C ALA A 14 -24.58 -15.19 14.55
N ARG A 15 -23.71 -16.06 14.98
CA ARG A 15 -22.96 -15.96 16.24
C ARG A 15 -21.47 -16.01 15.97
N TRP A 16 -20.72 -15.34 16.81
CA TRP A 16 -19.28 -15.47 16.84
C TRP A 16 -18.93 -16.86 17.32
N ILE A 17 -17.96 -17.47 16.64
CA ILE A 17 -17.47 -18.81 16.95
C ILE A 17 -15.94 -18.80 17.03
N TRP A 18 -15.39 -19.66 17.89
CA TRP A 18 -13.96 -19.96 17.97
C TRP A 18 -13.74 -21.33 18.62
N THR A 19 -12.51 -21.80 18.65
CA THR A 19 -12.13 -22.98 19.44
C THR A 19 -12.26 -22.70 20.95
N PRO A 20 -12.49 -23.72 21.77
CA PRO A 20 -12.55 -23.52 23.23
C PRO A 20 -11.24 -22.99 23.83
N GLN A 21 -10.10 -23.37 23.25
CA GLN A 21 -8.77 -22.91 23.66
C GLN A 21 -8.25 -21.85 22.70
N THR A 22 -7.51 -20.88 23.21
CA THR A 22 -6.95 -19.77 22.45
C THR A 22 -5.49 -19.55 22.85
N HIS A 23 -4.64 -19.29 21.85
CA HIS A 23 -3.25 -18.88 22.03
C HIS A 23 -2.83 -17.94 20.88
N PRO A 24 -1.78 -17.14 21.04
CA PRO A 24 -1.20 -16.35 19.94
C PRO A 24 -0.76 -17.26 18.77
N ASN A 25 -0.72 -16.66 17.58
CA ASN A 25 -0.36 -17.34 16.32
C ASN A 25 -1.15 -18.63 16.08
N GLN A 26 -2.47 -18.59 16.37
CA GLN A 26 -3.35 -19.75 16.26
C GLN A 26 -4.06 -19.80 14.92
N TYR A 27 -3.96 -20.96 14.26
CA TYR A 27 -4.74 -21.25 13.05
C TYR A 27 -5.91 -22.18 13.41
N VAL A 28 -7.09 -21.85 12.89
CA VAL A 28 -8.34 -22.56 13.18
C VAL A 28 -9.07 -22.88 11.88
N ALA A 29 -9.45 -24.14 11.70
CA ALA A 29 -10.41 -24.55 10.70
C ALA A 29 -11.83 -24.39 11.25
N ALA A 30 -12.72 -23.75 10.46
CA ALA A 30 -14.14 -23.72 10.75
C ALA A 30 -14.94 -24.15 9.52
N ARG A 31 -16.00 -24.93 9.72
CA ARG A 31 -16.87 -25.35 8.62
C ARG A 31 -18.35 -25.32 8.95
N GLY A 32 -19.14 -24.89 7.95
CA GLY A 32 -20.58 -25.02 7.93
C GLY A 32 -21.02 -25.79 6.69
N ALA A 33 -22.09 -26.58 6.78
CA ALA A 33 -22.61 -27.36 5.67
C ALA A 33 -24.08 -27.06 5.43
N LEU A 34 -24.47 -27.07 4.16
CA LEU A 34 -25.85 -26.90 3.73
C LEU A 34 -26.16 -27.82 2.55
N LYS A 35 -27.46 -28.15 2.37
CA LYS A 35 -27.93 -28.93 1.23
C LYS A 35 -28.93 -28.09 0.42
N LEU A 36 -28.66 -27.93 -0.88
CA LEU A 36 -29.51 -27.15 -1.77
C LEU A 36 -30.28 -28.07 -2.74
N PRO A 37 -31.56 -27.78 -3.01
CA PRO A 37 -32.37 -28.57 -3.94
C PRO A 37 -31.93 -28.37 -5.40
N VAL A 38 -31.46 -27.15 -5.73
CA VAL A 38 -30.91 -26.75 -7.03
C VAL A 38 -29.73 -25.79 -6.80
N ALA A 39 -28.94 -25.49 -7.83
CA ALA A 39 -27.92 -24.47 -7.78
C ALA A 39 -28.57 -23.09 -7.57
N PRO A 40 -28.03 -22.23 -6.66
CA PRO A 40 -28.63 -20.93 -6.39
C PRO A 40 -28.31 -19.91 -7.49
N GLN A 41 -29.22 -18.98 -7.71
CA GLN A 41 -29.00 -17.84 -8.61
C GLN A 41 -28.29 -16.70 -7.91
N ARG A 42 -28.55 -16.53 -6.62
CA ARG A 42 -27.94 -15.50 -5.78
C ARG A 42 -27.55 -16.09 -4.45
N ALA A 43 -26.31 -15.84 -4.04
CA ALA A 43 -25.83 -16.25 -2.73
C ALA A 43 -24.81 -15.25 -2.23
N ARG A 44 -25.14 -14.54 -1.15
CA ARG A 44 -24.26 -13.56 -0.51
C ARG A 44 -23.71 -14.13 0.77
N LEU A 45 -22.38 -14.16 0.87
CA LEU A 45 -21.67 -14.56 2.07
C LEU A 45 -20.99 -13.34 2.68
N ARG A 46 -21.31 -13.08 3.96
CA ARG A 46 -20.68 -12.04 4.78
C ARG A 46 -19.77 -12.70 5.80
N ILE A 47 -18.57 -12.17 5.96
CA ILE A 47 -17.55 -12.79 6.82
C ILE A 47 -16.66 -11.74 7.46
N PHE A 48 -16.25 -12.03 8.69
CA PHE A 48 -15.17 -11.36 9.38
C PHE A 48 -14.45 -12.35 10.31
N ALA A 49 -13.14 -12.25 10.42
CA ALA A 49 -12.35 -12.95 11.43
C ALA A 49 -11.32 -12.01 12.07
N ASP A 50 -11.08 -12.19 13.34
CA ASP A 50 -9.95 -11.59 14.03
C ASP A 50 -8.83 -12.65 14.15
N THR A 51 -7.70 -12.53 13.41
CA THR A 51 -7.16 -11.36 12.68
C THR A 51 -7.33 -11.47 11.17
N LYS A 52 -7.16 -12.66 10.60
CA LYS A 52 -7.18 -12.93 9.15
C LYS A 52 -8.03 -14.18 8.86
N TYR A 53 -8.46 -14.31 7.60
CA TYR A 53 -9.08 -15.54 7.10
C TYR A 53 -8.75 -15.80 5.64
N LYS A 54 -8.82 -17.09 5.24
CA LYS A 54 -9.00 -17.56 3.87
C LYS A 54 -10.33 -18.31 3.79
N LEU A 55 -11.16 -17.95 2.80
CA LEU A 55 -12.50 -18.51 2.60
C LEU A 55 -12.50 -19.49 1.42
N TYR A 56 -13.07 -20.65 1.63
CA TYR A 56 -13.28 -21.68 0.62
C TYR A 56 -14.74 -22.11 0.59
N VAL A 57 -15.24 -22.39 -0.61
CA VAL A 57 -16.56 -23.02 -0.81
C VAL A 57 -16.36 -24.26 -1.68
N ASN A 58 -16.79 -25.43 -1.20
CA ASN A 58 -16.61 -26.71 -1.88
C ASN A 58 -15.14 -26.98 -2.28
N GLY A 59 -14.17 -26.63 -1.43
CA GLY A 59 -12.74 -26.82 -1.63
C GLY A 59 -12.06 -25.80 -2.55
N ARG A 60 -12.82 -24.86 -3.12
CA ARG A 60 -12.32 -23.79 -4.02
C ARG A 60 -12.11 -22.48 -3.25
N PHE A 61 -10.97 -21.83 -3.47
CA PHE A 61 -10.67 -20.55 -2.88
C PHE A 61 -11.63 -19.45 -3.40
N VAL A 62 -12.18 -18.67 -2.47
CA VAL A 62 -13.07 -17.54 -2.79
C VAL A 62 -12.31 -16.22 -2.61
N ASN A 63 -11.80 -15.96 -1.42
CA ASN A 63 -11.04 -14.74 -1.11
C ASN A 63 -10.38 -14.83 0.26
N ALA A 64 -9.62 -13.77 0.61
CA ALA A 64 -8.97 -13.59 1.90
C ALA A 64 -9.29 -12.21 2.47
N GLY A 65 -9.24 -12.09 3.79
CA GLY A 65 -9.53 -10.87 4.52
C GLY A 65 -9.28 -11.01 6.03
N PRO A 66 -9.87 -10.12 6.84
CA PRO A 66 -10.62 -8.92 6.46
C PRO A 66 -9.71 -7.77 6.01
N ALA A 67 -10.31 -6.62 5.65
CA ALA A 67 -9.56 -5.37 5.57
C ALA A 67 -8.98 -5.01 6.96
N PRO A 68 -7.83 -4.32 7.04
CA PRO A 68 -7.27 -3.84 8.30
C PRO A 68 -8.30 -3.07 9.13
N PHE A 69 -8.24 -3.21 10.45
CA PHE A 69 -9.23 -2.64 11.36
C PHE A 69 -8.63 -2.30 12.74
N ARG A 70 -9.30 -1.40 13.46
CA ARG A 70 -9.14 -1.18 14.90
C ARG A 70 -10.50 -1.24 15.57
N LYS A 71 -10.65 -2.08 16.58
CA LYS A 71 -11.89 -2.12 17.34
C LYS A 71 -12.11 -0.80 18.13
N PRO A 72 -13.34 -0.38 18.37
CA PRO A 72 -14.56 -1.17 18.18
C PRO A 72 -15.08 -1.21 16.72
N VAL A 73 -14.45 -0.55 15.74
CA VAL A 73 -14.93 -0.51 14.36
C VAL A 73 -14.35 -1.67 13.55
N ILE A 74 -15.22 -2.53 13.02
CA ILE A 74 -14.84 -3.62 12.12
C ILE A 74 -15.54 -3.49 10.77
N GLN A 75 -14.93 -4.03 9.72
CA GLN A 75 -15.47 -4.06 8.37
C GLN A 75 -15.78 -5.49 7.95
N ILE A 76 -17.05 -5.77 7.63
CA ILE A 76 -17.50 -7.07 7.13
C ILE A 76 -17.25 -7.13 5.63
N ASP A 77 -16.59 -8.20 5.19
CA ASP A 77 -16.46 -8.54 3.78
C ASP A 77 -17.75 -9.21 3.27
N GLU A 78 -18.14 -8.91 2.03
CA GLU A 78 -19.28 -9.53 1.35
C GLU A 78 -18.83 -10.09 -0.01
N TYR A 79 -19.19 -11.35 -0.28
CA TYR A 79 -18.84 -12.04 -1.52
C TYR A 79 -20.08 -12.68 -2.15
N ASP A 80 -20.19 -12.62 -3.48
CA ASP A 80 -21.11 -13.49 -4.23
C ASP A 80 -20.49 -14.87 -4.34
N VAL A 81 -21.10 -15.85 -3.67
CA VAL A 81 -20.65 -17.24 -3.68
C VAL A 81 -21.55 -18.18 -4.50
N ALA A 82 -22.55 -17.64 -5.21
CA ALA A 82 -23.40 -18.44 -6.07
C ALA A 82 -22.62 -19.29 -7.09
N PRO A 83 -21.53 -18.80 -7.74
CA PRO A 83 -20.74 -19.57 -8.68
C PRO A 83 -19.97 -20.76 -8.07
N PHE A 84 -19.88 -20.81 -6.76
CA PHE A 84 -19.20 -21.88 -6.02
C PHE A 84 -20.16 -22.94 -5.45
N LEU A 85 -21.48 -22.65 -5.41
CA LEU A 85 -22.51 -23.51 -4.86
C LEU A 85 -23.15 -24.37 -5.95
N ARG A 86 -23.66 -25.55 -5.54
CA ARG A 86 -24.25 -26.54 -6.45
C ARG A 86 -25.48 -27.21 -5.84
N LYS A 87 -26.27 -27.90 -6.67
CA LYS A 87 -27.28 -28.82 -6.17
C LYS A 87 -26.67 -29.88 -5.26
N GLY A 88 -27.35 -30.24 -4.19
CA GLY A 88 -26.89 -31.23 -3.22
C GLY A 88 -26.08 -30.63 -2.08
N ALA A 89 -25.12 -31.39 -1.58
CA ALA A 89 -24.28 -30.99 -0.45
C ALA A 89 -23.28 -29.89 -0.83
N ASN A 90 -23.22 -28.87 -0.01
CA ASN A 90 -22.27 -27.76 -0.11
C ASN A 90 -21.62 -27.54 1.24
N GLU A 91 -20.40 -27.00 1.22
CA GLU A 91 -19.62 -26.70 2.39
C GLU A 91 -18.99 -25.29 2.26
N VAL A 92 -19.07 -24.54 3.34
CA VAL A 92 -18.28 -23.32 3.58
C VAL A 92 -17.18 -23.68 4.55
N PHE A 93 -15.92 -23.45 4.15
CA PHE A 93 -14.73 -23.74 4.95
C PHE A 93 -13.89 -22.48 5.11
N VAL A 94 -13.43 -22.22 6.32
CA VAL A 94 -12.63 -21.05 6.65
C VAL A 94 -11.37 -21.50 7.38
N ILE A 95 -10.21 -21.02 6.91
CA ILE A 95 -8.97 -21.02 7.68
C ILE A 95 -8.86 -19.65 8.32
N ALA A 96 -9.08 -19.54 9.63
CA ALA A 96 -8.94 -18.31 10.40
C ALA A 96 -7.61 -18.32 11.15
N HIS A 97 -6.91 -17.19 11.15
CA HIS A 97 -5.64 -17.02 11.84
C HIS A 97 -5.73 -15.86 12.83
N PHE A 98 -5.54 -16.20 14.11
CA PHE A 98 -5.40 -15.23 15.19
C PHE A 98 -3.91 -14.95 15.44
N ILE A 99 -3.43 -13.78 15.06
CA ILE A 99 -2.02 -13.41 15.22
C ILE A 99 -1.66 -13.29 16.71
N GLY A 100 -2.54 -12.73 17.55
CA GLY A 100 -2.34 -12.62 18.99
C GLY A 100 -1.22 -11.67 19.42
N SER A 101 -0.73 -10.83 18.50
CA SER A 101 0.24 -9.75 18.74
C SER A 101 -0.10 -8.54 17.90
N THR A 102 0.22 -7.34 18.40
CA THR A 102 0.00 -6.10 17.63
C THR A 102 0.95 -6.04 16.43
N VAL A 103 0.39 -5.73 15.27
CA VAL A 103 1.08 -5.54 13.98
C VAL A 103 0.73 -4.17 13.40
N LYS A 104 1.35 -3.77 12.28
CA LYS A 104 1.10 -2.45 11.66
C LYS A 104 -0.33 -2.25 11.15
N TYR A 105 -1.07 -3.31 10.91
CA TYR A 105 -2.41 -3.25 10.33
C TYR A 105 -3.50 -3.78 11.28
N ASN A 106 -3.16 -4.13 12.53
CA ASN A 106 -4.11 -4.58 13.53
C ASN A 106 -3.56 -4.52 14.96
N THR A 107 -4.44 -4.25 15.93
CA THR A 107 -4.14 -4.35 17.36
C THR A 107 -4.62 -5.69 17.91
N VAL A 108 -3.91 -6.22 18.93
CA VAL A 108 -4.30 -7.48 19.59
C VAL A 108 -5.63 -7.34 20.31
N GLU A 109 -6.46 -8.34 20.10
CA GLU A 109 -7.70 -8.50 20.87
C GLU A 109 -8.12 -9.96 20.98
N GLU A 110 -9.39 -10.22 21.22
CA GLU A 110 -9.93 -11.58 21.30
C GLU A 110 -10.22 -12.15 19.92
N PRO A 111 -9.86 -13.43 19.67
CA PRO A 111 -10.16 -14.10 18.42
C PRO A 111 -11.64 -14.38 18.24
N GLY A 112 -12.06 -14.44 16.99
CA GLY A 112 -13.42 -14.79 16.62
C GLY A 112 -13.64 -14.82 15.13
N LEU A 113 -14.59 -15.62 14.72
CA LEU A 113 -15.08 -15.74 13.35
C LEU A 113 -16.60 -15.58 13.35
N ILE A 114 -17.12 -14.79 12.41
CA ILE A 114 -18.56 -14.71 12.14
C ILE A 114 -18.80 -14.86 10.65
N VAL A 115 -19.78 -15.69 10.28
CA VAL A 115 -20.16 -15.94 8.87
C VAL A 115 -21.68 -15.93 8.76
N SER A 116 -22.19 -15.30 7.71
CA SER A 116 -23.61 -15.30 7.33
C SER A 116 -23.71 -15.48 5.83
N LEU A 117 -24.27 -16.61 5.39
CA LEU A 117 -24.59 -16.90 4.00
C LEU A 117 -26.10 -16.90 3.83
N GLU A 118 -26.59 -16.16 2.86
CA GLU A 118 -28.00 -16.08 2.48
C GLU A 118 -28.14 -16.17 0.95
N GLY A 119 -29.22 -16.79 0.47
CA GLY A 119 -29.42 -16.90 -0.95
C GLY A 119 -30.81 -17.37 -1.36
N THR A 120 -31.03 -17.38 -2.67
CA THR A 120 -32.29 -17.81 -3.28
C THR A 120 -32.05 -18.82 -4.40
N CYS A 121 -32.93 -19.80 -4.48
CA CYS A 121 -33.00 -20.77 -5.56
C CYS A 121 -34.36 -20.58 -6.31
N ASP A 122 -34.39 -20.85 -7.61
CA ASP A 122 -35.60 -20.73 -8.40
C ASP A 122 -36.70 -21.68 -7.91
N GLY A 123 -37.87 -21.10 -7.64
CA GLY A 123 -39.06 -21.86 -7.22
C GLY A 123 -39.00 -22.41 -5.80
N GLU A 124 -37.98 -22.04 -5.04
CA GLU A 124 -37.72 -22.56 -3.69
C GLU A 124 -37.73 -21.44 -2.65
N ALA A 125 -37.87 -21.81 -1.38
CA ALA A 125 -37.73 -20.88 -0.27
C ALA A 125 -36.28 -20.37 -0.18
N PRO A 126 -36.05 -19.13 0.31
CA PRO A 126 -34.70 -18.64 0.62
C PRO A 126 -33.96 -19.59 1.58
N PHE A 127 -32.67 -19.73 1.37
CA PHE A 127 -31.82 -20.53 2.25
C PHE A 127 -30.84 -19.63 3.02
N ALA A 128 -30.40 -20.11 4.18
CA ALA A 128 -29.37 -19.46 4.99
C ALA A 128 -28.46 -20.49 5.66
N LEU A 129 -27.20 -20.06 5.91
CA LEU A 129 -26.23 -20.74 6.74
C LEU A 129 -25.50 -19.71 7.58
N HIS A 130 -25.75 -19.69 8.88
CA HIS A 130 -25.11 -18.77 9.81
C HIS A 130 -24.15 -19.50 10.75
N SER A 131 -23.02 -18.86 11.08
CA SER A 131 -22.11 -19.39 12.10
C SER A 131 -22.82 -19.47 13.46
N GLY A 132 -22.53 -20.54 14.21
CA GLY A 132 -23.14 -20.84 15.50
C GLY A 132 -22.86 -22.27 15.96
N ALA A 133 -23.67 -22.81 16.86
CA ALA A 133 -23.47 -24.13 17.46
C ALA A 133 -23.50 -25.30 16.46
N SER A 134 -24.15 -25.16 15.31
CA SER A 134 -24.19 -26.18 14.24
C SER A 134 -22.87 -26.31 13.48
N TRP A 135 -22.02 -25.29 13.50
CA TRP A 135 -20.71 -25.33 12.88
C TRP A 135 -19.76 -26.26 13.64
N LYS A 136 -18.69 -26.64 12.98
CA LYS A 136 -17.57 -27.41 13.56
C LYS A 136 -16.30 -26.59 13.44
N VAL A 137 -15.46 -26.67 14.48
CA VAL A 137 -14.15 -26.03 14.52
C VAL A 137 -13.08 -27.05 14.89
N ALA A 138 -11.84 -26.80 14.45
CA ALA A 138 -10.68 -27.59 14.83
C ALA A 138 -9.45 -26.68 14.88
N GLY A 139 -8.57 -26.90 15.87
CA GLY A 139 -7.22 -26.32 15.83
C GLY A 139 -6.44 -26.92 14.66
N LEU A 140 -5.70 -26.08 13.96
CA LEU A 140 -4.81 -26.49 12.89
C LEU A 140 -3.37 -26.54 13.41
N ASP A 141 -3.14 -27.43 14.39
CA ASP A 141 -1.85 -27.60 15.07
C ASP A 141 -0.76 -28.16 14.13
N CYS A 142 -1.07 -28.35 12.84
CA CYS A 142 -0.08 -28.54 11.79
C CYS A 142 0.72 -27.25 11.50
N TRP A 143 0.22 -26.08 11.85
CA TRP A 143 1.00 -24.85 11.91
C TRP A 143 1.66 -24.71 13.27
N THR A 144 2.97 -24.52 13.29
CA THR A 144 3.75 -24.28 14.52
C THR A 144 3.39 -22.89 15.07
N ALA A 145 2.89 -22.84 16.30
CA ALA A 145 2.50 -21.58 16.95
C ALA A 145 3.72 -20.78 17.44
N GLU A 146 4.75 -21.47 17.92
CA GLU A 146 5.96 -20.87 18.52
C GLU A 146 7.03 -20.61 17.45
N THR A 147 6.71 -19.69 16.51
CA THR A 147 7.67 -19.22 15.50
C THR A 147 8.03 -17.75 15.75
N PRO A 148 9.22 -17.30 15.33
CA PRO A 148 9.60 -15.91 15.44
C PRO A 148 8.67 -15.02 14.58
N ARG A 149 8.55 -13.76 14.94
CA ARG A 149 7.91 -12.78 14.03
C ARG A 149 8.78 -12.59 12.79
N ARG A 150 8.14 -12.40 11.64
CA ARG A 150 8.84 -12.07 10.38
C ARG A 150 9.63 -10.77 10.53
N ASN A 151 9.07 -9.78 11.21
CA ASN A 151 9.73 -8.59 11.72
C ASN A 151 8.86 -7.91 12.80
N TRP A 152 9.26 -6.71 13.22
CA TRP A 152 8.53 -5.94 14.23
C TRP A 152 7.14 -5.45 13.78
N ALA A 153 6.88 -5.38 12.48
CA ALA A 153 5.68 -4.77 11.90
C ALA A 153 4.61 -5.79 11.51
N ILE A 154 4.99 -7.00 11.11
CA ILE A 154 4.08 -8.01 10.55
C ILE A 154 4.06 -9.29 11.38
N GLU A 155 3.27 -10.26 10.97
CA GLU A 155 2.99 -11.53 11.66
C GLU A 155 4.20 -12.46 11.78
N HIS A 156 3.96 -13.63 12.35
CA HIS A 156 4.94 -14.69 12.57
C HIS A 156 5.36 -15.38 11.26
N VAL A 157 6.55 -15.98 11.27
CA VAL A 157 6.98 -16.91 10.22
C VAL A 157 6.01 -18.07 10.15
N GLU A 158 5.53 -18.40 8.97
CA GLU A 158 4.69 -19.55 8.72
C GLU A 158 5.55 -20.83 8.73
N GLU A 159 5.22 -21.79 9.60
CA GLU A 159 5.82 -23.12 9.60
C GLU A 159 4.71 -24.17 9.64
N LEU A 160 4.64 -25.02 8.61
CA LEU A 160 3.56 -25.99 8.40
C LEU A 160 4.12 -27.40 8.22
N ASP A 161 3.64 -28.33 9.04
CA ASP A 161 3.95 -29.76 8.93
C ASP A 161 2.84 -30.51 8.16
N LEU A 162 3.19 -31.01 6.97
CA LEU A 162 2.27 -31.75 6.11
C LEU A 162 2.06 -33.20 6.58
N ALA A 163 2.93 -33.72 7.42
CA ALA A 163 2.76 -35.08 8.02
C ALA A 163 1.85 -35.03 9.25
N HIS A 164 1.59 -33.85 9.81
CA HIS A 164 0.73 -33.70 10.98
C HIS A 164 -0.73 -34.05 10.64
N PRO A 165 -1.45 -34.82 11.50
CA PRO A 165 -2.82 -35.26 11.23
C PRO A 165 -3.83 -34.14 10.90
N ALA A 166 -3.66 -32.93 11.47
CA ALA A 166 -4.52 -31.78 11.19
C ALA A 166 -4.42 -31.28 9.74
N PHE A 167 -3.30 -31.54 9.04
CA PHE A 167 -3.13 -31.18 7.64
C PHE A 167 -4.17 -31.84 6.72
N ALA A 168 -4.66 -33.03 7.07
CA ALA A 168 -5.71 -33.68 6.32
C ALA A 168 -7.01 -32.86 6.20
N LEU A 169 -7.27 -31.91 7.13
CA LEU A 169 -8.39 -30.97 7.00
C LEU A 169 -8.17 -30.00 5.85
N LEU A 170 -6.95 -29.50 5.71
CA LEU A 170 -6.58 -28.57 4.63
C LEU A 170 -6.67 -29.27 3.27
N ALA A 171 -6.04 -30.44 3.14
CA ALA A 171 -6.03 -31.23 1.91
C ALA A 171 -7.46 -31.61 1.47
N ARG A 172 -8.39 -31.80 2.42
CA ARG A 172 -9.78 -32.17 2.13
C ARG A 172 -10.68 -30.97 1.82
N HIS A 173 -10.56 -29.88 2.60
CA HIS A 173 -11.54 -28.80 2.59
C HIS A 173 -11.05 -27.53 1.89
N ALA A 174 -9.74 -27.42 1.63
CA ALA A 174 -9.08 -26.37 0.86
C ALA A 174 -8.20 -26.99 -0.25
N ALA A 175 -8.73 -27.98 -0.96
CA ALA A 175 -8.00 -28.85 -1.90
C ALA A 175 -7.44 -28.10 -3.13
N GLU A 176 -7.89 -26.89 -3.42
CA GLU A 176 -7.29 -26.05 -4.46
C GLU A 176 -5.84 -25.65 -4.10
N ASP A 177 -5.60 -25.35 -2.81
CA ASP A 177 -4.34 -24.80 -2.33
C ASP A 177 -3.45 -25.82 -1.59
N TYR A 178 -4.03 -26.92 -1.05
CA TYR A 178 -3.33 -27.89 -0.22
C TYR A 178 -3.58 -29.32 -0.67
N ALA A 179 -2.50 -30.12 -0.78
CA ALA A 179 -2.57 -31.56 -1.04
C ALA A 179 -1.34 -32.27 -0.46
N GLY A 180 -1.47 -33.54 -0.12
CA GLY A 180 -0.40 -34.36 0.46
C GLY A 180 -0.73 -34.90 1.83
N GLY A 181 0.31 -35.19 2.63
CA GLY A 181 0.15 -35.73 3.97
C GLY A 181 0.39 -37.22 4.12
N GLY A 182 1.01 -37.86 3.09
CA GLY A 182 1.47 -39.29 3.12
C GLY A 182 0.35 -40.30 3.21
N GLU A 183 0.57 -41.49 2.66
CA GLU A 183 -0.28 -42.71 2.85
C GLU A 183 -0.10 -43.31 4.26
N GLY A 184 0.33 -42.56 5.24
CA GLY A 184 0.57 -42.97 6.61
C GLY A 184 -0.74 -43.31 7.33
N GLY A 185 -1.02 -44.56 7.38
CA GLY A 185 -2.17 -45.23 7.91
C GLY A 185 -2.74 -44.72 9.22
N ALA A 186 -3.99 -45.11 9.44
CA ALA A 186 -4.83 -44.90 10.61
C ALA A 186 -4.95 -43.39 10.93
N ALA A 187 -5.82 -42.75 10.24
CA ALA A 187 -6.30 -41.39 10.49
C ALA A 187 -6.49 -41.17 12.01
N ALA A 188 -5.47 -40.65 12.66
CA ALA A 188 -5.71 -39.87 13.86
C ALA A 188 -6.65 -38.74 13.36
N ARG A 189 -7.94 -38.96 13.48
CA ARG A 189 -9.01 -38.10 12.94
C ARG A 189 -8.81 -36.76 13.61
N ALA A 190 -8.34 -35.77 12.83
CA ALA A 190 -8.40 -34.40 13.28
C ALA A 190 -9.80 -34.17 13.86
N ARG A 191 -9.86 -33.85 15.15
CA ARG A 191 -11.13 -33.88 15.88
C ARG A 191 -11.86 -32.59 15.68
N TRP A 192 -12.86 -32.62 14.84
CA TRP A 192 -13.86 -31.56 14.82
C TRP A 192 -14.57 -31.49 16.18
N THR A 193 -14.65 -30.28 16.73
CA THR A 193 -15.36 -29.98 17.98
C THR A 193 -16.50 -29.01 17.73
N HIS A 194 -17.39 -28.88 18.73
CA HIS A 194 -18.34 -27.78 18.73
C HIS A 194 -17.60 -26.49 19.08
N PRO A 195 -17.93 -25.36 18.42
CA PRO A 195 -17.31 -24.10 18.73
C PRO A 195 -17.74 -23.55 20.10
N ARG A 196 -16.89 -22.74 20.73
CA ARG A 196 -17.34 -21.74 21.70
C ARG A 196 -18.17 -20.72 20.90
N VAL A 197 -19.40 -20.49 21.33
CA VAL A 197 -20.35 -19.55 20.71
C VAL A 197 -20.52 -18.35 21.63
N PHE A 198 -20.43 -17.13 21.08
CA PHE A 198 -20.52 -15.91 21.86
C PHE A 198 -21.11 -14.75 21.06
N VAL A 199 -21.40 -13.65 21.72
CA VAL A 199 -21.93 -12.40 21.15
C VAL A 199 -20.93 -11.27 21.42
N ARG A 200 -20.82 -10.33 20.51
CA ARG A 200 -20.01 -9.13 20.61
C ARG A 200 -20.87 -7.90 20.35
N ASP A 201 -21.40 -7.31 21.42
CA ASP A 201 -22.26 -6.11 21.37
C ASP A 201 -21.46 -4.82 21.41
N ASP A 202 -20.16 -4.93 21.70
CA ASP A 202 -19.18 -3.84 21.80
C ASP A 202 -18.69 -3.33 20.43
N LEU A 203 -19.01 -4.03 19.32
CA LEU A 203 -18.49 -3.73 18.02
C LEU A 203 -19.40 -2.82 17.18
N VAL A 204 -18.77 -1.90 16.44
CA VAL A 204 -19.41 -1.10 15.40
C VAL A 204 -19.11 -1.76 14.05
N VAL A 205 -20.12 -2.41 13.49
CA VAL A 205 -20.01 -3.14 12.23
C VAL A 205 -20.31 -2.22 11.04
N ARG A 206 -19.44 -2.22 10.04
CA ARG A 206 -19.59 -1.50 8.76
C ARG A 206 -19.34 -2.44 7.58
N PRO A 207 -19.88 -2.14 6.40
CA PRO A 207 -19.45 -2.82 5.18
C PRO A 207 -17.98 -2.46 4.87
N ARG A 208 -17.27 -3.34 4.16
CA ARG A 208 -15.95 -3.05 3.64
C ARG A 208 -15.96 -1.75 2.84
N ALA A 209 -15.10 -0.81 3.19
CA ALA A 209 -15.07 0.52 2.59
C ALA A 209 -14.32 0.56 1.26
N VAL A 210 -13.29 -0.29 1.11
CA VAL A 210 -12.43 -0.37 -0.09
C VAL A 210 -12.82 -1.58 -0.95
N PRO A 211 -12.43 -1.65 -2.24
CA PRO A 211 -12.69 -2.81 -3.07
C PRO A 211 -12.20 -4.12 -2.45
N PRO A 212 -12.86 -5.26 -2.69
CA PRO A 212 -12.32 -6.56 -2.31
C PRO A 212 -10.98 -6.82 -3.03
N LEU A 213 -10.28 -7.86 -2.61
CA LEU A 213 -9.06 -8.27 -3.29
C LEU A 213 -9.40 -9.07 -4.55
N ALA A 214 -8.72 -8.75 -5.65
CA ALA A 214 -8.71 -9.54 -6.87
C ALA A 214 -7.44 -10.40 -6.92
N TRP A 215 -7.59 -11.65 -7.35
CA TRP A 215 -6.52 -12.64 -7.43
C TRP A 215 -6.33 -13.10 -8.88
N THR A 216 -5.09 -13.11 -9.34
CA THR A 216 -4.72 -13.69 -10.63
C THR A 216 -3.53 -14.63 -10.47
N ARG A 217 -3.43 -15.67 -11.30
CA ARG A 217 -2.37 -16.68 -11.20
C ARG A 217 -1.36 -16.52 -12.34
N GLU A 218 -0.09 -16.75 -12.01
CA GLU A 218 1.01 -16.82 -12.96
C GLU A 218 1.89 -18.00 -12.59
N ASP A 219 1.92 -19.00 -13.47
CA ASP A 219 2.77 -20.18 -13.30
C ASP A 219 4.17 -19.88 -13.84
N LEU A 220 5.19 -20.23 -13.05
CA LEU A 220 6.59 -20.09 -13.40
C LEU A 220 7.13 -21.40 -13.94
N THR A 221 7.78 -21.32 -15.08
CA THR A 221 8.18 -22.52 -15.83
C THR A 221 9.63 -22.94 -15.59
N HIS A 222 10.53 -21.97 -15.31
CA HIS A 222 11.96 -22.26 -15.22
C HIS A 222 12.61 -21.45 -14.11
N PRO A 223 13.45 -22.06 -13.27
CA PRO A 223 14.32 -21.32 -12.38
C PRO A 223 15.38 -20.56 -13.20
N THR A 224 15.78 -19.39 -12.73
CA THR A 224 16.85 -18.59 -13.32
C THR A 224 18.22 -18.99 -12.79
N HIS A 225 18.26 -19.49 -11.56
CA HIS A 225 19.47 -19.98 -10.90
C HIS A 225 19.16 -21.24 -10.10
N VAL A 226 20.15 -22.10 -10.00
CA VAL A 226 20.12 -23.31 -9.18
C VAL A 226 21.38 -23.33 -8.33
N PHE A 227 21.26 -23.59 -7.05
CA PHE A 227 22.36 -23.54 -6.10
C PHE A 227 22.45 -24.83 -5.28
N ARG A 228 23.66 -25.27 -4.94
CA ARG A 228 23.90 -26.26 -3.90
C ARG A 228 24.10 -25.56 -2.56
N LEU A 229 23.58 -26.14 -1.48
CA LEU A 229 23.76 -25.61 -0.12
C LEU A 229 25.06 -26.14 0.47
N ASN A 230 25.83 -25.29 1.15
CA ASN A 230 27.15 -25.64 1.69
C ASN A 230 27.15 -26.01 3.17
N THR A 231 26.06 -25.87 3.91
CA THR A 231 26.01 -26.08 5.36
C THR A 231 24.84 -26.91 5.81
N GLU A 232 25.05 -27.77 6.83
CA GLU A 232 24.04 -28.70 7.36
C GLU A 232 23.11 -28.08 8.39
N VAL A 233 23.40 -26.90 8.95
CA VAL A 233 22.70 -26.40 10.13
C VAL A 233 21.87 -25.20 9.81
N TYR A 234 20.57 -25.35 10.00
CA TYR A 234 19.62 -24.26 9.91
C TYR A 234 18.66 -24.25 11.09
N ASN A 235 18.80 -23.29 11.99
CA ASN A 235 17.66 -22.94 12.82
C ASN A 235 16.86 -21.82 12.15
N LEU A 236 15.61 -21.65 12.53
CA LEU A 236 14.70 -20.64 11.94
C LEU A 236 15.24 -19.21 12.07
N GLN A 237 15.94 -18.91 13.15
CA GLN A 237 16.50 -17.58 13.41
C GLN A 237 17.72 -17.27 12.55
N ASP A 238 18.54 -18.29 12.28
CA ASP A 238 19.78 -18.15 11.52
C ASP A 238 19.60 -18.28 10.01
N THR A 239 18.53 -18.95 9.55
CA THR A 239 18.35 -19.32 8.15
C THR A 239 18.31 -18.08 7.23
N ALA A 240 17.58 -17.03 7.60
CA ALA A 240 17.46 -15.83 6.78
C ALA A 240 18.79 -15.06 6.67
N ILE A 241 19.53 -14.98 7.77
CA ILE A 241 20.83 -14.28 7.84
C ILE A 241 21.89 -15.08 7.07
N ARG A 242 21.93 -16.40 7.21
CA ARG A 242 22.92 -17.27 6.55
C ARG A 242 22.66 -17.44 5.06
N LEU A 243 21.39 -17.46 4.62
CA LEU A 243 21.06 -17.46 3.20
C LEU A 243 21.50 -16.16 2.51
N ASP A 244 21.63 -15.04 3.25
CA ASP A 244 22.14 -13.78 2.72
C ASP A 244 23.68 -13.72 2.64
N HIS A 245 24.41 -14.42 3.50
CA HIS A 245 25.84 -14.15 3.69
C HIS A 245 26.80 -15.33 3.47
N GLU A 246 26.37 -16.58 3.65
CA GLU A 246 27.32 -17.71 3.69
C GLU A 246 26.96 -18.94 2.85
N ALA A 247 25.69 -19.10 2.44
CA ALA A 247 25.18 -20.42 2.13
C ALA A 247 25.38 -20.87 0.70
N VAL A 248 25.80 -20.00 -0.24
CA VAL A 248 25.65 -20.37 -1.63
C VAL A 248 26.86 -19.93 -2.45
N ARG A 249 27.71 -20.86 -2.78
CA ARG A 249 28.59 -20.74 -3.94
C ARG A 249 27.90 -21.37 -5.13
N PRO A 250 27.71 -20.66 -6.26
CA PRO A 250 27.16 -21.23 -7.45
C PRO A 250 28.18 -22.17 -8.10
N GLU A 251 28.18 -23.42 -7.74
CA GLU A 251 28.82 -24.46 -8.54
C GLU A 251 27.70 -25.23 -9.23
N LEU A 252 27.28 -24.72 -10.38
CA LEU A 252 26.36 -25.36 -11.26
C LEU A 252 27.12 -26.38 -12.11
N GLU A 253 27.03 -27.62 -11.75
CA GLU A 253 27.20 -28.70 -12.73
C GLU A 253 25.83 -28.95 -13.38
N GLU A 254 25.70 -28.74 -14.68
CA GLU A 254 24.50 -29.05 -15.46
C GLU A 254 23.99 -30.49 -15.29
N SER A 255 24.80 -31.37 -14.77
CA SER A 255 24.51 -32.79 -14.51
C SER A 255 23.67 -33.07 -13.26
N VAL A 256 23.31 -32.04 -12.44
CA VAL A 256 22.67 -32.25 -11.15
C VAL A 256 21.15 -32.20 -11.23
N TYR A 257 20.58 -31.66 -12.30
CA TYR A 257 19.14 -31.58 -12.46
C TYR A 257 18.69 -31.85 -13.89
N GLU A 258 17.51 -32.45 -13.99
CA GLU A 258 16.80 -32.60 -15.24
C GLU A 258 15.66 -31.63 -15.34
N MET A 259 15.63 -30.84 -16.38
CA MET A 259 14.54 -29.91 -16.66
C MET A 259 13.72 -30.41 -17.83
N THR A 260 12.43 -30.68 -17.56
CA THR A 260 11.50 -31.12 -18.61
C THR A 260 10.99 -29.92 -19.41
N ARG A 261 10.48 -30.15 -20.64
CA ARG A 261 9.82 -29.09 -21.45
C ARG A 261 8.64 -28.39 -20.76
N GLY A 262 8.06 -28.98 -19.71
CA GLY A 262 6.96 -28.43 -18.95
C GLY A 262 7.38 -27.61 -17.71
N GLY A 263 8.70 -27.37 -17.52
CA GLY A 263 9.21 -26.62 -16.37
C GLY A 263 9.32 -27.41 -15.08
N THR A 264 9.11 -28.73 -15.12
CA THR A 264 9.37 -29.61 -13.99
C THR A 264 10.89 -29.72 -13.79
N VAL A 265 11.35 -29.50 -12.57
CA VAL A 265 12.76 -29.61 -12.19
C VAL A 265 12.93 -30.79 -11.25
N ARG A 266 13.74 -31.75 -11.65
CA ARG A 266 14.02 -32.97 -10.87
C ARG A 266 15.46 -32.96 -10.37
N PHE A 267 15.63 -33.21 -9.08
CA PHE A 267 16.92 -33.37 -8.42
C PHE A 267 17.02 -34.75 -7.81
N ASP A 268 18.16 -35.40 -8.02
CA ASP A 268 18.56 -36.61 -7.32
C ASP A 268 19.68 -36.25 -6.33
N ARG A 269 19.35 -36.22 -5.04
CA ARG A 269 20.32 -35.90 -3.98
C ARG A 269 21.21 -37.08 -3.69
N ARG A 270 22.50 -36.81 -3.56
CA ARG A 270 23.48 -37.78 -3.05
C ARG A 270 23.57 -37.71 -1.53
N GLU A 271 23.91 -38.84 -0.91
CA GLU A 271 24.14 -38.93 0.53
C GLU A 271 25.25 -37.95 0.95
N GLY A 272 25.02 -37.17 2.02
CA GLY A 272 25.96 -36.16 2.52
C GLY A 272 25.83 -34.75 1.91
N GLU A 273 24.93 -34.52 0.94
CA GLU A 273 24.68 -33.18 0.42
C GLU A 273 23.66 -32.42 1.32
N PRO A 274 23.90 -31.19 1.77
CA PRO A 274 23.01 -30.49 2.69
C PRO A 274 21.66 -30.08 2.05
N GLY A 275 21.61 -29.87 0.75
CA GLY A 275 20.41 -29.48 0.00
C GLY A 275 20.72 -28.65 -1.23
N PHE A 276 19.67 -28.07 -1.79
CA PHE A 276 19.76 -27.22 -2.98
C PHE A 276 18.73 -26.08 -2.93
N GLY A 277 18.98 -25.04 -3.74
CA GLY A 277 18.10 -23.88 -3.89
C GLY A 277 17.76 -23.59 -5.34
N LEU A 278 16.54 -23.13 -5.59
CA LEU A 278 16.03 -22.73 -6.90
C LEU A 278 15.53 -21.30 -6.83
N VAL A 279 15.99 -20.45 -7.75
CA VAL A 279 15.53 -19.06 -7.85
C VAL A 279 14.67 -18.88 -9.09
N TYR A 280 13.49 -18.32 -8.90
CA TYR A 280 12.58 -17.90 -9.99
C TYR A 280 12.50 -16.38 -10.01
N ASP A 281 12.77 -15.73 -11.15
CA ASP A 281 12.63 -14.28 -11.35
C ASP A 281 11.32 -13.96 -12.07
N MET A 282 10.41 -13.26 -11.38
CA MET A 282 9.18 -12.74 -11.95
C MET A 282 9.40 -11.62 -12.99
N ARG A 283 10.66 -11.21 -13.23
CA ARG A 283 11.06 -10.09 -14.10
C ARG A 283 10.48 -8.73 -13.69
N ARG A 284 9.69 -8.68 -12.62
CA ARG A 284 9.04 -7.50 -12.08
C ARG A 284 8.66 -7.68 -10.62
N MET A 285 8.56 -6.58 -9.90
CA MET A 285 7.95 -6.61 -8.56
C MET A 285 6.50 -7.08 -8.64
N CYS A 286 6.12 -7.94 -7.73
CA CYS A 286 4.80 -8.53 -7.55
C CYS A 286 4.36 -8.36 -6.10
N ALA A 287 3.08 -8.58 -5.85
CA ALA A 287 2.50 -8.63 -4.52
C ALA A 287 1.46 -9.76 -4.49
N GLY A 288 1.55 -10.65 -3.51
CA GLY A 288 0.66 -11.80 -3.43
C GLY A 288 1.21 -12.96 -2.61
N GLU A 289 0.77 -14.15 -2.94
CA GLU A 289 1.14 -15.41 -2.28
C GLU A 289 1.79 -16.36 -3.28
N VAL A 290 2.61 -17.29 -2.80
CA VAL A 290 3.26 -18.30 -3.63
C VAL A 290 2.70 -19.68 -3.28
N SER A 291 2.41 -20.50 -4.29
CA SER A 291 2.12 -21.91 -4.12
C SER A 291 3.15 -22.77 -4.86
N VAL A 292 3.42 -23.95 -4.28
CA VAL A 292 4.38 -24.90 -4.83
C VAL A 292 3.75 -26.28 -4.84
N GLU A 293 3.98 -27.04 -5.94
CA GLU A 293 3.66 -28.46 -6.03
C GLU A 293 4.95 -29.26 -6.22
N ILE A 294 5.26 -30.13 -5.26
CA ILE A 294 6.51 -30.89 -5.20
C ILE A 294 6.21 -32.36 -4.90
N VAL A 295 6.97 -33.24 -5.50
CA VAL A 295 6.96 -34.69 -5.18
C VAL A 295 8.30 -35.04 -4.55
N CYS A 296 8.26 -35.74 -3.41
CA CYS A 296 9.44 -36.16 -2.66
C CYS A 296 9.44 -37.66 -2.45
N ASP A 297 10.58 -38.31 -2.68
CA ASP A 297 10.75 -39.76 -2.40
C ASP A 297 10.76 -40.08 -0.90
N ALA A 298 11.17 -39.08 -0.09
CA ALA A 298 11.18 -39.14 1.37
C ALA A 298 10.76 -37.80 1.97
N PRO A 299 10.36 -37.74 3.25
CA PRO A 299 10.11 -36.49 3.94
C PRO A 299 11.35 -35.55 3.87
N CYS A 300 11.10 -34.24 3.70
CA CYS A 300 12.14 -33.22 3.64
C CYS A 300 11.60 -31.84 4.01
N THR A 301 12.46 -30.86 4.15
CA THR A 301 12.10 -29.48 4.51
C THR A 301 12.22 -28.58 3.28
N LEU A 302 11.17 -27.75 3.04
CA LEU A 302 11.15 -26.70 2.04
C LEU A 302 11.01 -25.35 2.72
N ASP A 303 11.94 -24.44 2.46
CA ASP A 303 11.73 -23.00 2.72
C ASP A 303 11.34 -22.30 1.43
N VAL A 304 10.25 -21.53 1.44
CA VAL A 304 9.83 -20.63 0.36
C VAL A 304 10.15 -19.23 0.80
N ALA A 305 11.26 -18.68 0.30
CA ALA A 305 11.71 -17.32 0.62
C ALA A 305 11.38 -16.35 -0.51
N LEU A 306 11.09 -15.11 -0.16
CA LEU A 306 10.64 -14.06 -1.06
C LEU A 306 11.59 -12.87 -0.97
N ALA A 307 12.09 -12.40 -2.13
CA ALA A 307 13.06 -11.32 -2.19
C ALA A 307 12.69 -10.27 -3.25
N GLU A 308 13.09 -9.04 -3.01
CA GLU A 308 12.91 -7.93 -3.96
C GLU A 308 14.09 -7.79 -4.92
N LYS A 309 15.29 -8.23 -4.50
CA LYS A 309 16.52 -8.18 -5.30
C LYS A 309 17.41 -9.39 -5.07
N THR A 310 18.44 -9.51 -5.90
CA THR A 310 19.53 -10.48 -5.77
C THR A 310 20.86 -9.77 -5.56
N LEU A 311 21.84 -10.51 -5.02
CA LEU A 311 23.25 -10.18 -5.10
C LEU A 311 23.74 -10.32 -6.56
N PRO A 312 24.98 -9.82 -6.89
CA PRO A 312 25.52 -9.94 -8.24
C PRO A 312 25.67 -11.39 -8.75
N ASP A 313 25.83 -12.36 -7.87
CA ASP A 313 25.91 -13.79 -8.15
C ASP A 313 24.53 -14.45 -8.36
N GLY A 314 23.44 -13.69 -8.28
CA GLY A 314 22.07 -14.17 -8.44
C GLY A 314 21.40 -14.65 -7.15
N HIS A 315 22.09 -14.63 -6.02
CA HIS A 315 21.53 -15.05 -4.72
C HIS A 315 20.48 -14.05 -4.21
N PRO A 316 19.25 -14.48 -3.87
CA PRO A 316 18.19 -13.60 -3.39
C PRO A 316 18.50 -13.01 -2.01
N VAL A 317 18.28 -11.71 -1.85
CA VAL A 317 18.40 -10.98 -0.58
C VAL A 317 17.09 -11.13 0.18
N ILE A 318 17.00 -12.14 1.03
CA ILE A 318 15.78 -12.48 1.79
C ILE A 318 15.68 -11.80 3.15
N TRP A 319 16.79 -11.31 3.68
CA TRP A 319 16.84 -10.53 4.91
C TRP A 319 16.91 -9.04 4.58
N ARG A 320 15.98 -8.27 5.10
CA ARG A 320 15.94 -6.81 4.93
C ARG A 320 15.37 -6.19 6.19
N ASN A 321 16.04 -5.16 6.71
CA ASN A 321 15.61 -4.39 7.88
C ASN A 321 15.14 -5.27 9.07
N GLY A 322 15.93 -6.30 9.38
CA GLY A 322 15.60 -7.26 10.45
C GLY A 322 14.45 -8.21 10.14
N GLY A 323 14.03 -8.30 8.87
CA GLY A 323 12.90 -9.13 8.46
C GLY A 323 13.29 -10.53 8.01
N LEU A 324 12.40 -11.50 8.29
CA LEU A 324 12.49 -12.91 7.91
C LEU A 324 11.40 -13.22 6.86
N TYR A 325 11.70 -13.06 5.58
CA TYR A 325 10.70 -13.15 4.52
C TYR A 325 10.67 -14.53 3.89
N TYR A 326 10.34 -15.57 4.68
CA TYR A 326 10.15 -16.93 4.21
C TYR A 326 9.02 -17.64 4.97
N SER A 327 8.58 -18.77 4.41
CA SER A 327 7.69 -19.75 5.02
C SER A 327 8.34 -21.11 4.96
N ARG A 328 8.18 -21.96 5.98
CA ARG A 328 8.77 -23.29 6.08
C ARG A 328 7.70 -24.36 6.00
N TYR A 329 7.98 -25.42 5.25
CA TYR A 329 7.10 -26.56 5.06
C TYR A 329 7.86 -27.87 5.29
N HIS A 330 7.39 -28.70 6.25
CA HIS A 330 7.85 -30.07 6.42
C HIS A 330 7.03 -30.94 5.49
N LEU A 331 7.63 -31.33 4.38
CA LEU A 331 6.99 -32.08 3.32
C LEU A 331 6.93 -33.57 3.66
N ALA A 332 5.82 -34.23 3.32
CA ALA A 332 5.67 -35.67 3.42
C ALA A 332 6.22 -36.35 2.16
N LYS A 333 6.44 -37.69 2.24
CA LYS A 333 6.69 -38.50 1.06
C LYS A 333 5.51 -38.39 0.07
N GLY A 334 5.81 -38.34 -1.22
CA GLY A 334 4.83 -38.26 -2.32
C GLY A 334 4.50 -36.85 -2.74
N VAL A 335 3.29 -36.63 -3.24
CA VAL A 335 2.83 -35.31 -3.74
C VAL A 335 2.53 -34.36 -2.59
N ASN A 336 3.10 -33.16 -2.63
CA ASN A 336 2.84 -32.09 -1.69
C ASN A 336 2.43 -30.84 -2.46
N ARG A 337 1.32 -30.21 -2.07
CA ARG A 337 0.91 -28.89 -2.55
C ARG A 337 0.65 -27.98 -1.38
N VAL A 338 1.26 -26.80 -1.39
CA VAL A 338 1.11 -25.77 -0.37
C VAL A 338 0.98 -24.41 -1.02
N ARG A 339 0.20 -23.54 -0.40
CA ARG A 339 0.13 -22.10 -0.72
C ARG A 339 0.47 -21.33 0.55
N CYS A 340 1.48 -20.46 0.46
CA CYS A 340 1.83 -19.56 1.56
C CYS A 340 0.57 -18.85 2.09
N TYR A 341 0.42 -18.85 3.41
CA TYR A 341 -0.75 -18.21 4.01
C TYR A 341 -0.65 -16.69 3.99
N HIS A 342 0.57 -16.17 4.08
CA HIS A 342 0.82 -14.74 4.20
C HIS A 342 1.15 -14.08 2.86
N PHE A 343 0.50 -12.94 2.64
CA PHE A 343 0.80 -12.01 1.55
C PHE A 343 2.21 -11.40 1.70
N ASN A 344 2.91 -11.20 0.58
CA ASN A 344 4.18 -10.48 0.55
C ASN A 344 4.48 -9.85 -0.83
N GLY A 345 5.28 -8.77 -0.82
CA GLY A 345 5.92 -8.24 -2.02
C GLY A 345 7.17 -9.05 -2.40
N HIS A 346 7.37 -9.31 -3.70
CA HIS A 346 8.54 -10.03 -4.17
C HIS A 346 8.78 -9.80 -5.68
N ARG A 347 10.02 -9.98 -6.09
CA ARG A 347 10.40 -10.21 -7.49
C ARG A 347 10.98 -11.61 -7.66
N PHE A 348 11.71 -12.08 -6.67
CA PHE A 348 12.36 -13.38 -6.68
C PHE A 348 11.72 -14.32 -5.68
N ILE A 349 11.49 -15.56 -6.11
CA ILE A 349 11.06 -16.68 -5.27
C ILE A 349 12.24 -17.61 -5.15
N TYR A 350 12.65 -17.89 -3.92
CA TYR A 350 13.74 -18.81 -3.60
C TYR A 350 13.19 -20.02 -2.87
N LEU A 351 13.25 -21.18 -3.51
CA LEU A 351 12.91 -22.46 -2.92
C LEU A 351 14.17 -23.12 -2.40
N VAL A 352 14.22 -23.37 -1.09
CA VAL A 352 15.36 -24.02 -0.44
C VAL A 352 14.95 -25.38 0.09
N MET A 353 15.47 -26.45 -0.53
CA MET A 353 15.21 -27.84 -0.15
C MET A 353 16.33 -28.33 0.75
N LYS A 354 15.95 -28.89 1.92
CA LYS A 354 16.87 -29.43 2.93
C LYS A 354 16.48 -30.87 3.31
N ASP A 355 17.43 -31.61 3.79
CA ASP A 355 17.23 -32.96 4.34
C ASP A 355 16.56 -33.94 3.37
N ALA A 356 16.55 -33.63 2.07
CA ALA A 356 15.95 -34.48 1.07
C ALA A 356 16.77 -35.78 0.91
N VAL A 357 16.11 -36.91 0.84
CA VAL A 357 16.70 -38.24 0.54
C VAL A 357 16.01 -38.78 -0.72
N GLY A 358 16.80 -39.17 -1.71
CA GLY A 358 16.25 -39.58 -3.01
C GLY A 358 15.86 -38.38 -3.88
N ALA A 359 14.95 -38.58 -4.82
CA ALA A 359 14.54 -37.57 -5.79
C ALA A 359 13.53 -36.57 -5.20
N VAL A 360 13.68 -35.33 -5.61
CA VAL A 360 12.71 -34.25 -5.41
C VAL A 360 12.33 -33.68 -6.79
N GLU A 361 11.05 -33.62 -7.07
CA GLU A 361 10.50 -33.12 -8.32
C GLU A 361 9.64 -31.89 -8.04
N VAL A 362 10.12 -30.69 -8.44
CA VAL A 362 9.33 -29.44 -8.37
C VAL A 362 8.49 -29.33 -9.63
N ARG A 363 7.19 -29.59 -9.51
CA ARG A 363 6.25 -29.65 -10.65
C ARG A 363 5.71 -28.30 -11.05
N ARG A 364 5.46 -27.44 -10.06
CA ARG A 364 4.85 -26.14 -10.31
C ARG A 364 5.22 -25.15 -9.22
N VAL A 365 5.54 -23.95 -9.63
CA VAL A 365 5.64 -22.76 -8.77
C VAL A 365 4.70 -21.73 -9.35
N THR A 366 3.80 -21.21 -8.51
CA THR A 366 2.75 -20.24 -8.94
C THR A 366 2.77 -19.03 -8.04
N THR A 367 2.77 -17.84 -8.62
CA THR A 367 2.45 -16.61 -7.88
C THR A 367 0.95 -16.32 -8.03
N HIS A 368 0.28 -16.15 -6.90
CA HIS A 368 -1.09 -15.66 -6.80
C HIS A 368 -1.02 -14.15 -6.56
N HIS A 369 -1.04 -13.37 -7.63
CA HIS A 369 -1.03 -11.91 -7.54
C HIS A 369 -2.27 -11.41 -6.83
N CYS A 370 -2.09 -10.44 -5.93
CA CYS A 370 -3.15 -9.86 -5.12
C CYS A 370 -3.08 -8.33 -5.15
N ARG A 371 -4.21 -7.68 -5.39
CA ARG A 371 -4.40 -6.23 -5.26
C ARG A 371 -5.88 -5.94 -5.07
N ALA A 372 -6.23 -4.71 -4.68
CA ALA A 372 -7.62 -4.26 -4.74
C ALA A 372 -8.21 -4.46 -6.15
N ASP A 373 -9.48 -4.88 -6.21
CA ASP A 373 -10.20 -5.07 -7.47
C ASP A 373 -10.50 -3.72 -8.13
N LEU A 374 -9.48 -3.21 -8.83
CA LEU A 374 -9.47 -1.92 -9.50
C LEU A 374 -8.94 -2.06 -10.93
N GLU A 375 -9.61 -1.41 -11.86
CA GLU A 375 -9.13 -1.25 -13.22
C GLU A 375 -8.43 0.10 -13.37
N PHE A 376 -7.11 0.08 -13.57
CA PHE A 376 -6.33 1.26 -13.85
C PHE A 376 -6.45 1.64 -15.32
N LYS A 377 -7.02 2.80 -15.61
CA LYS A 377 -7.39 3.28 -16.96
C LYS A 377 -6.51 4.41 -17.45
N ASP A 378 -5.66 4.94 -16.58
CA ASP A 378 -4.73 5.99 -16.94
C ASP A 378 -3.74 5.55 -18.01
N ALA A 379 -3.36 6.48 -18.87
CA ALA A 379 -2.38 6.27 -19.93
C ALA A 379 -1.44 7.47 -20.05
N PHE A 380 -0.22 7.22 -20.52
CA PHE A 380 0.79 8.22 -20.77
C PHE A 380 1.72 7.78 -21.90
N ALA A 381 1.83 8.58 -22.93
CA ALA A 381 2.79 8.44 -24.02
C ALA A 381 3.34 9.81 -24.40
N CYS A 382 4.65 9.88 -24.65
CA CYS A 382 5.33 11.12 -25.06
C CYS A 382 6.57 10.82 -25.91
N ASP A 383 7.30 11.84 -26.32
CA ASP A 383 8.56 11.71 -27.07
C ASP A 383 9.81 11.55 -26.17
N ASP A 384 9.63 11.42 -24.83
CA ASP A 384 10.71 11.11 -23.87
C ASP A 384 10.53 9.68 -23.27
N ARG A 385 11.39 8.76 -23.69
CA ARG A 385 11.36 7.36 -23.22
C ARG A 385 11.66 7.21 -21.73
N ALA A 386 12.45 8.09 -21.13
CA ALA A 386 12.78 8.01 -19.71
C ALA A 386 11.57 8.45 -18.88
N ALA A 387 10.86 9.50 -19.31
CA ALA A 387 9.59 9.92 -18.71
C ALA A 387 8.52 8.81 -18.81
N GLU A 388 8.36 8.16 -19.97
CA GLU A 388 7.45 7.01 -20.13
C GLU A 388 7.82 5.86 -19.19
N SER A 389 9.11 5.56 -19.06
CA SER A 389 9.58 4.51 -18.16
C SER A 389 9.34 4.84 -16.70
N LEU A 390 9.60 6.09 -16.29
CA LEU A 390 9.30 6.56 -14.93
C LEU A 390 7.79 6.53 -14.63
N TYR A 391 6.95 6.95 -15.58
CA TYR A 391 5.49 6.85 -15.42
C TYR A 391 5.06 5.40 -15.20
N ARG A 392 5.56 4.47 -16.03
CA ARG A 392 5.23 3.05 -15.95
C ARG A 392 5.59 2.43 -14.61
N ILE A 393 6.80 2.70 -14.06
CA ILE A 393 7.19 2.16 -12.75
C ILE A 393 6.43 2.84 -11.61
N SER A 394 6.13 4.14 -11.71
CA SER A 394 5.30 4.89 -10.75
C SER A 394 3.88 4.31 -10.68
N ARG A 395 3.23 4.18 -11.84
CA ARG A 395 1.89 3.59 -11.97
C ARG A 395 1.83 2.17 -11.38
N ARG A 396 2.86 1.36 -11.63
CA ARG A 396 2.94 0.01 -11.10
C ARG A 396 3.07 0.01 -9.57
N SER A 397 3.88 0.89 -8.99
CA SER A 397 4.00 1.01 -7.53
C SER A 397 2.66 1.36 -6.89
N VAL A 398 1.93 2.32 -7.44
CA VAL A 398 0.58 2.69 -6.96
C VAL A 398 -0.35 1.48 -7.03
N ALA A 399 -0.39 0.77 -8.15
CA ALA A 399 -1.27 -0.39 -8.34
C ALA A 399 -0.98 -1.55 -7.37
N LEU A 400 0.30 -1.81 -7.06
CA LEU A 400 0.69 -2.87 -6.14
C LEU A 400 0.42 -2.50 -4.68
N ASN A 401 0.47 -1.21 -4.31
CA ASN A 401 0.23 -0.73 -2.96
C ASN A 401 -1.24 -0.37 -2.67
N ALA A 402 -2.10 -0.36 -3.70
CA ALA A 402 -3.56 -0.33 -3.57
C ALA A 402 -4.06 -1.74 -3.20
N GLN A 403 -4.14 -2.04 -1.92
CA GLN A 403 -4.52 -3.34 -1.35
C GLN A 403 -5.85 -3.25 -0.59
N ALA A 404 -6.03 -4.06 0.42
CA ALA A 404 -7.14 -3.94 1.38
C ALA A 404 -7.14 -2.60 2.13
N ASN A 405 -6.08 -1.84 1.99
CA ASN A 405 -5.89 -0.43 2.31
C ASN A 405 -4.77 0.11 1.39
N THR A 406 -4.33 1.35 1.59
CA THR A 406 -3.10 1.87 0.99
C THR A 406 -1.90 1.40 1.83
N TYR A 407 -1.05 0.56 1.27
CA TYR A 407 0.18 0.13 1.96
C TYR A 407 1.36 1.02 1.56
N ASP A 408 2.22 1.33 2.52
CA ASP A 408 3.51 1.98 2.27
C ASP A 408 4.37 1.12 1.34
N CYS A 409 4.56 -0.13 1.75
CA CYS A 409 5.25 -1.17 0.99
C CYS A 409 4.57 -2.54 1.18
N ASN A 410 4.83 -3.47 0.26
CA ASN A 410 4.20 -4.80 0.31
C ASN A 410 5.02 -5.85 1.05
N THR A 411 6.28 -5.55 1.36
CA THR A 411 7.22 -6.53 1.91
C THR A 411 7.37 -6.37 3.41
N ARG A 412 7.85 -5.21 3.84
CA ARG A 412 8.41 -5.00 5.17
C ARG A 412 7.37 -4.66 6.23
N GLU A 413 6.52 -3.67 5.97
CA GLU A 413 5.63 -3.10 6.99
C GLU A 413 4.15 -3.33 6.70
N GLN A 414 3.73 -3.20 5.45
CA GLN A 414 2.32 -3.28 5.03
C GLN A 414 1.44 -2.29 5.82
N GLY A 415 2.06 -1.16 6.20
CA GLY A 415 1.45 -0.12 7.02
C GLY A 415 0.66 0.89 6.18
N THR A 416 -0.32 1.54 6.79
CA THR A 416 -1.08 2.62 6.18
C THR A 416 -0.69 3.91 6.88
N TYR A 417 0.40 4.52 6.45
CA TYR A 417 0.89 5.79 6.98
C TYR A 417 0.16 6.98 6.35
N TRP A 418 -0.17 8.00 7.13
CA TRP A 418 -0.94 9.14 6.64
C TRP A 418 -0.26 9.91 5.50
N GLY A 419 1.07 10.17 5.65
CA GLY A 419 1.83 10.90 4.64
C GLY A 419 1.97 10.16 3.32
N ASP A 420 2.08 8.82 3.36
CA ASP A 420 2.08 7.95 2.18
C ASP A 420 0.71 7.89 1.54
N SER A 421 -0.28 7.64 2.39
CA SER A 421 -1.63 7.28 1.95
C SER A 421 -2.36 8.41 1.22
N ILE A 422 -2.07 9.69 1.54
CA ILE A 422 -2.67 10.82 0.82
C ILE A 422 -2.30 10.77 -0.67
N TRP A 423 -1.03 10.48 -0.99
CA TRP A 423 -0.54 10.44 -2.36
C TRP A 423 -0.96 9.18 -3.10
N ILE A 424 -0.92 8.02 -2.40
CA ILE A 424 -1.35 6.73 -2.97
C ILE A 424 -2.85 6.80 -3.30
N ALA A 425 -3.69 7.29 -2.38
CA ALA A 425 -5.13 7.36 -2.58
C ALA A 425 -5.53 8.41 -3.65
N ASP A 426 -4.83 9.55 -3.74
CA ASP A 426 -4.99 10.53 -4.83
C ASP A 426 -4.68 9.87 -6.18
N SER A 427 -3.54 9.18 -6.27
CA SER A 427 -3.11 8.49 -7.48
C SER A 427 -4.08 7.38 -7.89
N VAL A 428 -4.55 6.54 -6.95
CA VAL A 428 -5.58 5.50 -7.21
C VAL A 428 -6.86 6.14 -7.74
N GLY A 429 -7.33 7.23 -7.10
CA GLY A 429 -8.53 7.96 -7.53
C GLY A 429 -8.47 8.40 -8.99
N HIS A 430 -7.34 8.95 -9.41
CA HIS A 430 -7.17 9.51 -10.75
C HIS A 430 -6.62 8.53 -11.80
N GLN A 431 -6.14 7.36 -11.38
CA GLN A 431 -5.73 6.29 -12.29
C GLN A 431 -6.84 5.27 -12.53
N ALA A 432 -7.68 5.00 -11.53
CA ALA A 432 -8.76 4.02 -11.62
C ALA A 432 -10.18 4.62 -11.63
N GLY A 433 -10.33 5.92 -11.34
CA GLY A 433 -11.65 6.55 -11.18
C GLY A 433 -12.36 6.17 -9.87
N ASP A 434 -11.65 5.55 -8.93
CA ASP A 434 -12.21 5.02 -7.69
C ASP A 434 -11.63 5.73 -6.46
N PHE A 435 -12.43 6.55 -5.82
CA PHE A 435 -12.04 7.34 -4.65
C PHE A 435 -12.38 6.66 -3.31
N ARG A 436 -12.75 5.36 -3.29
CA ARG A 436 -13.13 4.66 -2.05
C ARG A 436 -11.96 4.55 -1.05
N HIS A 437 -10.71 4.38 -1.51
CA HIS A 437 -9.55 4.40 -0.62
C HIS A 437 -9.41 5.76 0.08
N MET A 438 -9.58 6.85 -0.66
CA MET A 438 -9.50 8.21 -0.10
C MET A 438 -10.62 8.48 0.90
N ARG A 439 -11.86 8.07 0.59
CA ARG A 439 -13.00 8.14 1.50
C ARG A 439 -12.75 7.33 2.78
N HIS A 440 -12.26 6.10 2.62
CA HIS A 440 -11.95 5.24 3.75
C HIS A 440 -10.96 5.89 4.72
N LEU A 441 -9.90 6.51 4.22
CA LEU A 441 -8.94 7.24 5.05
C LEU A 441 -9.58 8.43 5.77
N CYS A 442 -10.52 9.15 5.15
CA CYS A 442 -11.27 10.22 5.82
C CYS A 442 -12.09 9.70 7.01
N ASP A 443 -12.80 8.57 6.82
CA ASP A 443 -13.59 7.96 7.90
C ASP A 443 -12.68 7.38 9.00
N ALA A 444 -11.55 6.76 8.61
CA ALA A 444 -10.56 6.21 9.52
C ALA A 444 -9.88 7.29 10.38
N MET A 445 -9.65 8.51 9.87
CA MET A 445 -9.18 9.65 10.66
C MET A 445 -10.06 9.88 11.90
N THR A 446 -11.37 9.88 11.71
CA THR A 446 -12.34 10.08 12.81
C THR A 446 -12.34 8.92 13.79
N ASP A 447 -12.27 7.68 13.32
CA ASP A 447 -12.28 6.49 14.16
C ASP A 447 -10.97 6.38 14.97
N GLU A 448 -9.81 6.58 14.35
CA GLU A 448 -8.50 6.58 15.03
C GLU A 448 -8.37 7.71 16.05
N PHE A 449 -8.82 8.92 15.71
CA PHE A 449 -8.80 10.04 16.64
C PHE A 449 -9.66 9.78 17.87
N ARG A 450 -10.84 9.17 17.70
CA ARG A 450 -11.72 8.78 18.83
C ARG A 450 -11.11 7.67 19.69
N ALA A 451 -10.41 6.73 19.05
CA ALA A 451 -9.80 5.61 19.76
C ALA A 451 -8.53 5.99 20.52
N CYS A 452 -7.71 6.87 19.96
CA CYS A 452 -6.35 7.14 20.44
C CYS A 452 -6.19 8.53 21.09
N GLY A 453 -7.12 9.47 20.86
CA GLY A 453 -7.02 10.87 21.30
C GLY A 453 -6.01 11.71 20.49
N MET A 454 -4.91 11.10 20.03
CA MET A 454 -3.93 11.62 19.07
C MET A 454 -3.79 10.59 17.97
N LEU A 455 -3.68 11.04 16.71
CA LEU A 455 -3.52 10.12 15.60
C LEU A 455 -2.16 9.40 15.67
N PRO A 456 -2.11 8.06 15.53
CA PRO A 456 -0.86 7.35 15.34
C PRO A 456 -0.26 7.68 13.96
N ALA A 457 1.03 7.41 13.74
CA ALA A 457 1.69 7.62 12.45
C ALA A 457 1.04 6.79 11.32
N SER A 458 0.61 5.57 11.66
CA SER A 458 -0.08 4.65 10.76
C SER A 458 -1.40 4.16 11.36
N LEU A 459 -2.37 3.88 10.48
CA LEU A 459 -3.68 3.34 10.84
C LEU A 459 -3.56 1.97 11.50
N TYR A 460 -4.44 1.70 12.46
CA TYR A 460 -4.77 0.42 13.08
C TYR A 460 -3.69 -0.27 13.90
N GLY A 461 -2.42 0.16 13.82
CA GLY A 461 -1.34 -0.63 14.35
C GLY A 461 -0.38 0.09 15.28
N LEU A 462 0.82 -0.46 15.29
CA LEU A 462 1.97 0.02 16.05
C LEU A 462 2.48 1.37 15.52
N GLY A 463 2.90 2.21 16.41
CA GLY A 463 3.66 3.40 16.12
C GLY A 463 3.32 4.59 17.02
N ALA A 464 4.36 5.30 17.42
CA ALA A 464 4.21 6.62 18.01
C ALA A 464 3.60 7.59 16.97
N PRO A 465 2.94 8.67 17.39
CA PRO A 465 2.52 9.71 16.45
C PRO A 465 3.75 10.31 15.76
N LEU A 466 3.66 10.55 14.46
CA LEU A 466 4.52 11.47 13.74
C LEU A 466 3.72 12.77 13.60
N TYR A 467 4.12 13.82 14.29
CA TYR A 467 3.24 14.98 14.49
C TYR A 467 2.91 15.75 13.22
N ASP A 468 3.84 15.83 12.27
CA ASP A 468 3.56 16.37 10.94
C ASP A 468 2.57 15.48 10.18
N TYR A 469 2.72 14.14 10.24
CA TYR A 469 1.79 13.20 9.62
C TYR A 469 0.38 13.24 10.22
N CYS A 470 0.26 13.55 11.52
CA CYS A 470 -1.05 13.72 12.16
C CYS A 470 -1.88 14.88 11.59
N LEU A 471 -1.24 15.84 10.89
CA LEU A 471 -1.91 16.97 10.23
C LEU A 471 -2.40 16.62 8.80
N VAL A 472 -1.78 15.62 8.15
CA VAL A 472 -2.08 15.21 6.78
C VAL A 472 -3.55 14.81 6.55
N PRO A 473 -4.23 14.09 7.48
CA PRO A 473 -5.64 13.71 7.27
C PRO A 473 -6.61 14.89 7.13
N VAL A 474 -6.27 16.06 7.64
CA VAL A 474 -7.09 17.27 7.46
C VAL A 474 -7.00 17.74 6.00
N GLU A 475 -5.80 17.75 5.41
CA GLU A 475 -5.58 18.03 4.00
C GLU A 475 -6.24 16.96 3.10
N LEU A 476 -6.12 15.67 3.47
CA LEU A 476 -6.76 14.57 2.76
C LEU A 476 -8.28 14.76 2.64
N LEU A 477 -8.95 15.19 3.72
CA LEU A 477 -10.39 15.45 3.72
C LEU A 477 -10.76 16.59 2.77
N ALA A 478 -9.93 17.64 2.71
CA ALA A 478 -10.15 18.77 1.80
C ALA A 478 -9.92 18.35 0.33
N ARG A 479 -8.86 17.59 0.03
CA ARG A 479 -8.60 17.01 -1.31
C ARG A 479 -9.73 16.08 -1.74
N TYR A 480 -10.19 15.19 -0.85
CA TYR A 480 -11.31 14.31 -1.13
C TYR A 480 -12.58 15.07 -1.54
N TYR A 481 -12.92 16.10 -0.77
CA TYR A 481 -14.06 16.97 -1.10
C TYR A 481 -13.89 17.68 -2.44
N ARG A 482 -12.70 18.23 -2.67
CA ARG A 482 -12.36 18.91 -3.93
C ARG A 482 -12.56 17.98 -5.13
N TYR A 483 -12.18 16.72 -5.02
CA TYR A 483 -12.28 15.75 -6.12
C TYR A 483 -13.65 15.11 -6.27
N THR A 484 -14.39 14.91 -5.19
CA THR A 484 -15.66 14.13 -5.23
C THR A 484 -16.91 14.96 -5.02
N GLY A 485 -16.79 16.14 -4.39
CA GLY A 485 -17.94 16.94 -3.98
C GLY A 485 -18.77 16.31 -2.85
N ASP A 486 -18.32 15.23 -2.21
CA ASP A 486 -19.05 14.50 -1.18
C ASP A 486 -19.12 15.27 0.14
N ALA A 487 -20.09 16.16 0.24
CA ALA A 487 -20.36 16.95 1.43
C ALA A 487 -20.81 16.10 2.64
N ALA A 488 -21.35 14.89 2.41
CA ALA A 488 -21.81 14.03 3.50
C ALA A 488 -20.62 13.47 4.28
N THR A 489 -19.58 12.98 3.59
CA THR A 489 -18.33 12.55 4.21
C THR A 489 -17.64 13.70 4.94
N VAL A 490 -17.60 14.90 4.34
CA VAL A 490 -17.05 16.09 5.02
C VAL A 490 -17.81 16.38 6.32
N LYS A 491 -19.15 16.42 6.27
CA LYS A 491 -19.98 16.68 7.46
C LYS A 491 -19.72 15.67 8.58
N ALA A 492 -19.51 14.42 8.24
CA ALA A 492 -19.26 13.36 9.21
C ALA A 492 -17.88 13.49 9.89
N ASN A 493 -16.86 13.93 9.15
CA ASN A 493 -15.46 13.92 9.57
C ASN A 493 -14.91 15.30 10.00
N LEU A 494 -15.57 16.39 9.67
CA LEU A 494 -15.17 17.74 10.03
C LEU A 494 -15.00 17.99 11.55
N PRO A 495 -15.80 17.40 12.47
CA PRO A 495 -15.55 17.52 13.89
C PRO A 495 -14.20 16.99 14.34
N ALA A 496 -13.74 15.85 13.79
CA ALA A 496 -12.42 15.29 14.08
C ALA A 496 -11.30 16.18 13.51
N ALA A 497 -11.43 16.65 12.28
CA ALA A 497 -10.47 17.57 11.66
C ALA A 497 -10.27 18.86 12.51
N ARG A 498 -11.37 19.42 13.05
CA ARG A 498 -11.31 20.57 13.96
C ARG A 498 -10.57 20.23 15.27
N ALA A 499 -10.86 19.08 15.86
CA ALA A 499 -10.26 18.65 17.11
C ALA A 499 -8.76 18.38 16.96
N ILE A 500 -8.32 17.81 15.82
CA ILE A 500 -6.90 17.62 15.50
C ILE A 500 -6.20 18.98 15.45
N VAL A 501 -6.72 19.93 14.67
CA VAL A 501 -6.12 21.29 14.56
C VAL A 501 -6.08 21.97 15.94
N GLU A 502 -7.12 21.81 16.76
CA GLU A 502 -7.17 22.38 18.12
C GLU A 502 -6.07 21.82 19.02
N GLN A 503 -5.77 20.52 18.96
CA GLN A 503 -4.66 19.94 19.72
C GLN A 503 -3.32 20.56 19.36
N PHE A 504 -3.08 20.83 18.08
CA PHE A 504 -1.82 21.42 17.65
C PHE A 504 -1.64 22.89 18.09
N ARG A 505 -2.73 23.61 18.32
CA ARG A 505 -2.65 24.97 18.88
C ARG A 505 -1.99 24.98 20.28
N ALA A 506 -2.12 23.90 21.05
CA ALA A 506 -1.46 23.77 22.35
C ALA A 506 0.08 23.67 22.25
N PHE A 507 0.63 23.37 21.09
CA PHE A 507 2.09 23.28 20.88
C PHE A 507 2.72 24.62 20.49
N ARG A 508 1.97 25.71 20.41
CA ARG A 508 2.48 27.03 20.05
C ARG A 508 3.39 27.62 21.12
N ASP A 509 4.39 28.31 20.66
CA ASP A 509 5.22 29.20 21.48
C ASP A 509 4.56 30.61 21.59
N PRO A 510 5.16 31.52 22.37
CA PRO A 510 4.65 32.88 22.49
C PRO A 510 4.63 33.68 21.16
N ASN A 511 5.38 33.26 20.15
CA ASN A 511 5.40 33.89 18.83
C ASN A 511 4.30 33.34 17.92
N GLY A 512 3.57 32.32 18.36
CA GLY A 512 2.50 31.67 17.62
C GLY A 512 2.95 30.54 16.69
N LEU A 513 4.24 30.17 16.71
CA LEU A 513 4.79 29.02 15.96
C LEU A 513 4.66 27.73 16.77
N LEU A 514 4.44 26.61 16.10
CA LEU A 514 4.58 25.29 16.74
C LEU A 514 6.03 25.07 17.15
N ALA A 515 6.26 24.70 18.41
CA ALA A 515 7.57 24.42 18.97
C ALA A 515 7.65 22.94 19.40
N VAL A 516 8.71 22.26 19.00
CA VAL A 516 8.90 20.83 19.29
C VAL A 516 8.97 20.57 20.80
N ARG A 517 9.56 21.49 21.59
CA ARG A 517 9.62 21.40 23.06
C ARG A 517 8.24 21.34 23.74
N ASN A 518 7.19 21.85 23.10
CA ASN A 518 5.83 21.85 23.63
C ASN A 518 5.08 20.55 23.36
N ILE A 519 5.66 19.60 22.62
CA ILE A 519 5.11 18.25 22.43
C ILE A 519 5.21 17.50 23.78
N PRO A 520 4.10 16.97 24.32
CA PRO A 520 4.03 16.52 25.73
C PRO A 520 4.57 15.11 25.96
N VAL A 521 5.65 14.70 25.28
CA VAL A 521 6.22 13.33 25.36
C VAL A 521 7.74 13.34 25.29
N GLY A 522 8.41 12.49 26.08
CA GLY A 522 9.83 12.23 25.99
C GLY A 522 10.75 13.45 26.26
N ASP A 523 12.04 13.25 26.00
CA ASP A 523 13.05 14.29 25.99
C ASP A 523 13.13 14.99 24.61
N ASP A 524 14.02 15.99 24.47
CA ASP A 524 14.15 16.77 23.24
C ASP A 524 14.59 15.94 22.04
N SER A 525 15.47 14.96 22.23
CA SER A 525 15.93 14.07 21.16
C SER A 525 14.79 13.21 20.65
N PHE A 526 14.02 12.63 21.58
CA PHE A 526 12.84 11.83 21.25
C PHE A 526 11.77 12.66 20.53
N ARG A 527 11.45 13.87 21.00
CA ARG A 527 10.49 14.78 20.36
C ARG A 527 10.87 15.13 18.93
N LYS A 528 12.15 15.43 18.67
CA LYS A 528 12.65 15.71 17.31
C LYS A 528 12.50 14.49 16.39
N GLY A 529 12.67 13.27 16.92
CA GLY A 529 12.44 12.03 16.22
C GLY A 529 10.96 11.79 15.85
N LEU A 530 10.01 12.50 16.48
CA LEU A 530 8.57 12.42 16.17
C LEU A 530 8.13 13.40 15.07
N LEU A 531 9.03 14.15 14.45
CA LEU A 531 8.81 14.89 13.21
C LEU A 531 9.43 14.10 12.06
N PHE A 532 8.60 13.63 11.16
CA PHE A 532 9.07 12.91 9.97
C PHE A 532 9.68 13.87 8.95
N LEU A 533 8.93 14.86 8.52
CA LEU A 533 9.17 15.84 7.46
C LEU A 533 9.54 15.19 6.12
N ASP A 534 10.51 14.29 6.12
CA ASP A 534 10.92 13.44 5.01
C ASP A 534 11.64 12.19 5.56
N HIS A 535 11.87 11.18 4.72
CA HIS A 535 12.52 9.91 5.10
C HIS A 535 13.84 10.15 5.83
N PRO A 536 14.12 9.35 6.84
CA PRO A 536 14.93 9.80 7.99
C PRO A 536 16.39 10.02 7.67
N GLY A 537 16.80 11.25 7.85
CA GLY A 537 18.13 11.57 8.33
C GLY A 537 18.21 11.65 9.86
N ASN A 538 17.39 10.91 10.61
CA ASN A 538 17.26 11.07 12.06
C ASN A 538 18.05 10.04 12.91
N GLY A 539 19.08 9.41 12.32
CA GLY A 539 19.93 8.46 13.03
C GLY A 539 19.36 7.05 13.18
N TRP A 540 18.13 6.79 12.75
CA TRP A 540 17.55 5.46 12.72
C TRP A 540 18.01 4.68 11.47
N HIS A 541 18.30 5.40 10.39
CA HIS A 541 18.93 4.88 9.19
C HIS A 541 20.17 5.69 8.81
N PRO A 542 21.37 5.14 8.94
CA PRO A 542 22.61 5.86 8.61
C PRO A 542 22.74 6.22 7.11
N MET A 543 21.79 5.79 6.27
CA MET A 543 21.91 5.80 4.81
C MET A 543 21.12 6.90 4.11
N THR A 544 20.28 7.64 4.81
CA THR A 544 19.48 8.71 4.24
C THR A 544 19.74 10.03 4.95
N THR A 545 20.90 10.60 4.69
CA THR A 545 21.21 11.96 5.14
C THR A 545 20.50 12.96 4.24
N THR A 546 19.21 13.16 4.41
CA THR A 546 18.52 14.28 3.75
C THR A 546 19.03 15.63 4.26
N GLY A 547 19.74 15.63 5.40
CA GLY A 547 20.28 16.86 5.98
C GLY A 547 19.23 17.84 6.49
N ILE A 548 17.95 17.43 6.53
CA ILE A 548 16.84 18.27 7.00
C ILE A 548 16.94 18.47 8.52
N GLU A 549 16.89 19.73 8.97
CA GLU A 549 16.91 20.02 10.40
C GLU A 549 15.52 19.90 11.03
N ARG A 550 15.46 19.23 12.19
CA ARG A 550 14.26 19.04 13.03
C ARG A 550 14.46 19.66 14.42
N GLU A 551 14.77 20.92 14.42
CA GLU A 551 15.00 21.64 15.67
C GLU A 551 13.68 22.15 16.28
N ASP A 552 13.77 22.76 17.46
CA ASP A 552 12.62 23.27 18.20
C ASP A 552 11.71 24.19 17.39
N SER A 553 12.31 25.06 16.59
CA SER A 553 11.59 25.91 15.63
C SER A 553 11.81 25.39 14.21
N SER A 554 10.89 24.55 13.74
CA SER A 554 10.95 23.93 12.41
C SER A 554 10.00 24.62 11.42
N ALA A 555 10.53 25.07 10.26
CA ALA A 555 9.73 25.61 9.17
C ALA A 555 8.75 24.55 8.63
N GLY A 556 9.24 23.34 8.37
CA GLY A 556 8.42 22.24 7.85
C GLY A 556 7.22 21.93 8.74
N PHE A 557 7.42 21.80 10.05
CA PHE A 557 6.34 21.53 10.99
C PHE A 557 5.25 22.63 10.98
N ASN A 558 5.68 23.89 10.96
CA ASN A 558 4.76 25.03 10.89
C ASN A 558 4.05 25.16 9.54
N LEU A 559 4.69 24.76 8.44
CA LEU A 559 4.10 24.73 7.11
C LEU A 559 3.03 23.61 6.98
N TYR A 560 3.26 22.43 7.56
CA TYR A 560 2.22 21.39 7.65
C TYR A 560 1.01 21.87 8.46
N PHE A 561 1.24 22.58 9.56
CA PHE A 561 0.15 23.17 10.33
C PHE A 561 -0.60 24.26 9.57
N LEU A 562 0.10 25.13 8.85
CA LEU A 562 -0.51 26.12 7.96
C LEU A 562 -1.37 25.47 6.88
N GLN A 563 -0.88 24.40 6.24
CA GLN A 563 -1.61 23.62 5.26
C GLN A 563 -2.91 23.01 5.86
N ALA A 564 -2.82 22.44 7.07
CA ALA A 564 -3.99 21.91 7.75
C ALA A 564 -5.02 23.00 8.10
N LEU A 565 -4.58 24.21 8.51
CA LEU A 565 -5.47 25.36 8.73
C LEU A 565 -6.17 25.80 7.44
N GLN A 566 -5.44 25.86 6.33
CA GLN A 566 -5.98 26.21 5.00
C GLN A 566 -7.00 25.15 4.54
N ALA A 567 -6.68 23.88 4.70
CA ALA A 567 -7.58 22.76 4.41
C ALA A 567 -8.87 22.84 5.23
N LEU A 568 -8.74 23.09 6.55
CA LEU A 568 -9.89 23.26 7.43
C LEU A 568 -10.75 24.47 7.03
N ALA A 569 -10.13 25.61 6.71
CA ALA A 569 -10.85 26.82 6.26
C ALA A 569 -11.62 26.58 4.95
N ALA A 570 -11.06 25.80 4.02
CA ALA A 570 -11.72 25.41 2.76
C ALA A 570 -12.97 24.53 3.00
N LEU A 571 -13.01 23.75 4.07
CA LEU A 571 -14.12 22.89 4.45
C LEU A 571 -15.20 23.61 5.28
N GLU A 572 -14.86 24.72 5.89
CA GLU A 572 -15.82 25.51 6.69
C GLU A 572 -16.77 26.33 5.83
N ARG A 573 -18.04 26.40 6.25
CA ARG A 573 -18.99 27.32 5.63
C ARG A 573 -18.61 28.76 5.91
N ALA A 574 -18.97 29.66 5.01
CA ALA A 574 -18.82 31.11 5.24
C ALA A 574 -19.44 31.51 6.58
N GLY A 575 -18.72 32.30 7.39
CA GLY A 575 -19.14 32.72 8.71
C GLY A 575 -17.97 32.99 9.66
N ARG A 576 -18.26 33.26 10.94
CA ARG A 576 -17.26 33.68 11.94
C ARG A 576 -16.08 32.69 12.08
N ARG A 577 -16.34 31.38 12.04
CA ARG A 577 -15.27 30.37 12.20
C ARG A 577 -14.30 30.39 11.04
N ARG A 578 -14.81 30.46 9.80
CA ARG A 578 -13.97 30.56 8.61
C ARG A 578 -13.15 31.86 8.63
N ALA A 579 -13.76 32.99 8.96
CA ALA A 579 -13.05 34.27 9.06
C ALA A 579 -11.95 34.26 10.14
N ALA A 580 -12.18 33.59 11.26
CA ALA A 580 -11.17 33.41 12.31
C ALA A 580 -9.99 32.55 11.84
N LEU A 581 -10.26 31.48 11.09
CA LEU A 581 -9.21 30.64 10.48
C LEU A 581 -8.41 31.44 9.44
N GLU A 582 -9.06 32.20 8.58
CA GLU A 582 -8.41 33.03 7.56
C GLU A 582 -7.48 34.09 8.21
N ALA A 583 -7.89 34.70 9.30
CA ALA A 583 -7.04 35.63 10.07
C ALA A 583 -5.84 34.91 10.72
N GLU A 584 -6.06 33.73 11.28
CA GLU A 584 -5.01 32.87 11.85
C GLU A 584 -4.00 32.43 10.78
N ILE A 585 -4.48 32.00 9.61
CA ILE A 585 -3.66 31.62 8.45
C ILE A 585 -2.76 32.78 8.02
N ALA A 586 -3.33 33.99 7.86
CA ALA A 586 -2.56 35.17 7.46
C ALA A 586 -1.48 35.51 8.49
N THR A 587 -1.80 35.45 9.77
CA THR A 587 -0.87 35.73 10.88
C THR A 587 0.26 34.69 10.91
N LEU A 588 -0.07 33.40 10.82
CA LEU A 588 0.91 32.31 10.85
C LEU A 588 1.83 32.35 9.63
N ALA A 589 1.28 32.56 8.42
CA ALA A 589 2.06 32.69 7.19
C ALA A 589 3.05 33.85 7.28
N ALA A 590 2.63 35.03 7.76
CA ALA A 590 3.51 36.19 7.96
C ALA A 590 4.61 35.90 8.99
N THR A 591 4.28 35.17 10.09
CA THR A 591 5.25 34.78 11.12
C THR A 591 6.26 33.78 10.59
N ILE A 592 5.82 32.75 9.85
CA ILE A 592 6.70 31.78 9.19
C ILE A 592 7.66 32.50 8.25
N ARG A 593 7.14 33.36 7.37
CA ARG A 593 7.95 34.12 6.44
C ARG A 593 8.99 34.99 7.15
N LYS A 594 8.56 35.77 8.16
CA LYS A 594 9.45 36.63 8.95
C LYS A 594 10.58 35.85 9.64
N THR A 595 10.25 34.63 10.14
CA THR A 595 11.18 33.83 10.94
C THR A 595 12.16 33.04 10.08
N PHE A 596 11.69 32.42 8.99
CA PHE A 596 12.48 31.43 8.26
C PHE A 596 12.99 31.90 6.90
N LEU A 597 12.44 32.96 6.29
CA LEU A 597 12.93 33.44 5.00
C LEU A 597 14.33 34.04 5.14
N VAL A 598 15.26 33.57 4.33
CA VAL A 598 16.60 34.13 4.15
C VAL A 598 16.63 34.89 2.83
N PRO A 599 16.48 36.25 2.86
CA PRO A 599 16.29 37.06 1.63
C PRO A 599 17.43 36.91 0.61
N ALA A 600 18.67 36.78 1.09
CA ALA A 600 19.84 36.59 0.23
C ALA A 600 19.82 35.27 -0.59
N ARG A 601 19.01 34.31 -0.20
CA ARG A 601 18.83 33.02 -0.89
C ARG A 601 17.46 32.93 -1.58
N GLY A 602 16.48 33.71 -1.17
CA GLY A 602 15.10 33.61 -1.60
C GLY A 602 14.42 32.32 -1.18
N LEU A 603 14.92 31.65 -0.11
CA LEU A 603 14.46 30.38 0.40
C LEU A 603 14.16 30.46 1.90
N LEU A 604 13.28 29.56 2.36
CA LEU A 604 13.08 29.32 3.78
C LEU A 604 14.16 28.37 4.31
N ALA A 605 14.78 28.74 5.43
CA ALA A 605 15.62 27.83 6.21
C ALA A 605 14.77 26.77 6.91
N ASP A 606 15.29 25.57 7.11
CA ASP A 606 14.58 24.47 7.79
C ASP A 606 14.29 24.77 9.24
N SER A 607 15.24 25.42 9.93
CA SER A 607 15.15 25.78 11.34
C SER A 607 15.91 27.08 11.64
N VAL A 608 15.56 27.72 12.74
CA VAL A 608 16.24 28.91 13.26
C VAL A 608 16.79 28.58 14.65
N HIS A 609 18.09 28.82 14.82
CA HIS A 609 18.78 28.62 16.10
C HIS A 609 19.19 29.98 16.70
N PRO A 610 18.87 30.29 17.96
CA PRO A 610 19.36 31.47 18.59
C PRO A 610 20.92 31.52 18.56
N GLY A 611 21.49 32.55 17.98
CA GLY A 611 22.95 32.78 17.94
C GLY A 611 23.71 32.03 16.83
N LYS A 612 23.07 31.24 15.95
CA LYS A 612 23.70 30.65 14.77
C LYS A 612 23.39 31.44 13.50
N GLN A 613 24.41 31.63 12.64
CA GLN A 613 24.24 32.28 11.32
C GLN A 613 24.27 31.28 10.16
N THR A 614 24.37 29.97 10.46
CA THR A 614 24.36 28.91 9.43
C THR A 614 22.94 28.35 9.29
N PHE A 615 22.39 28.44 8.08
CA PHE A 615 21.07 27.92 7.76
C PHE A 615 21.19 26.71 6.85
N ARG A 616 20.33 25.72 7.08
CA ARG A 616 20.08 24.62 6.12
C ARG A 616 18.79 24.87 5.38
N PHE A 617 18.74 24.41 4.15
CA PHE A 617 17.59 24.58 3.25
C PHE A 617 17.25 23.23 2.66
N SER A 618 16.00 22.81 2.74
CA SER A 618 15.54 21.55 2.14
C SER A 618 14.54 21.78 1.02
N GLN A 619 14.45 20.78 0.15
CA GLN A 619 13.42 20.75 -0.90
C GLN A 619 12.02 20.80 -0.31
N ILE A 620 11.72 19.98 0.72
CA ILE A 620 10.37 19.85 1.27
C ILE A 620 9.88 21.14 1.95
N ALA A 621 10.71 21.81 2.75
CA ALA A 621 10.30 23.04 3.42
C ALA A 621 9.96 24.12 2.38
N ASN A 622 10.73 24.23 1.31
CA ASN A 622 10.51 25.23 0.26
C ASN A 622 9.34 24.85 -0.68
N ALA A 623 9.12 23.57 -0.96
CA ALA A 623 7.93 23.11 -1.68
C ALA A 623 6.65 23.41 -0.89
N LEU A 624 6.63 23.13 0.42
CA LEU A 624 5.52 23.48 1.31
C LEU A 624 5.30 25.01 1.41
N ALA A 625 6.38 25.80 1.46
CA ALA A 625 6.27 27.26 1.46
C ALA A 625 5.59 27.82 0.19
N ILE A 626 5.84 27.18 -0.96
CA ILE A 626 5.19 27.51 -2.23
C ILE A 626 3.70 27.07 -2.20
N THR A 627 3.43 25.82 -1.81
CA THR A 627 2.07 25.28 -1.83
C THR A 627 1.14 25.93 -0.82
N THR A 628 1.69 26.43 0.30
CA THR A 628 0.93 27.19 1.32
C THR A 628 0.84 28.68 1.02
N GLY A 629 1.53 29.20 0.00
CA GLY A 629 1.51 30.61 -0.36
C GLY A 629 2.37 31.53 0.54
N VAL A 630 3.29 30.96 1.33
CA VAL A 630 4.31 31.75 2.07
C VAL A 630 5.33 32.37 1.09
N LEU A 631 5.62 31.65 0.01
CA LEU A 631 6.34 32.15 -1.17
C LEU A 631 5.37 32.19 -2.36
N GLU A 632 5.31 33.32 -3.06
CA GLU A 632 4.40 33.52 -4.19
C GLU A 632 5.07 34.22 -5.39
N GLY A 633 4.43 34.17 -6.55
CA GLY A 633 4.84 34.86 -7.75
C GLY A 633 6.28 34.54 -8.19
N ALA A 634 7.11 35.57 -8.36
CA ALA A 634 8.50 35.42 -8.80
C ALA A 634 9.39 34.73 -7.77
N GLU A 635 9.13 34.96 -6.46
CA GLU A 635 9.87 34.30 -5.38
C GLU A 635 9.62 32.81 -5.36
N ALA A 636 8.36 32.37 -5.50
CA ALA A 636 8.01 30.95 -5.57
C ALA A 636 8.66 30.27 -6.79
N ARG A 637 8.66 30.93 -7.96
CA ARG A 637 9.33 30.39 -9.14
C ARG A 637 10.84 30.29 -8.97
N HIS A 638 11.48 31.28 -8.35
CA HIS A 638 12.91 31.26 -8.04
C HIS A 638 13.23 30.13 -7.04
N ALA A 639 12.46 30.00 -5.97
CA ALA A 639 12.66 29.00 -4.96
C ALA A 639 12.53 27.58 -5.56
N LEU A 640 11.48 27.32 -6.36
CA LEU A 640 11.30 26.02 -7.00
C LEU A 640 12.44 25.69 -7.97
N ALA A 641 12.82 26.62 -8.85
CA ALA A 641 13.92 26.41 -9.78
C ALA A 641 15.23 26.11 -9.05
N THR A 642 15.49 26.77 -7.91
CA THR A 642 16.69 26.54 -7.08
C THR A 642 16.68 25.14 -6.46
N VAL A 643 15.57 24.73 -5.84
CA VAL A 643 15.51 23.45 -5.12
C VAL A 643 15.35 22.25 -6.07
N LEU A 644 14.92 22.43 -7.31
CA LEU A 644 14.91 21.39 -8.34
C LEU A 644 16.28 21.16 -8.97
N ASP A 645 17.18 22.15 -8.95
CA ASP A 645 18.50 22.06 -9.57
C ASP A 645 19.59 21.74 -8.51
N ILE A 646 19.47 20.58 -7.87
CA ILE A 646 20.43 20.09 -6.87
C ILE A 646 21.86 20.04 -7.41
N PRO A 647 22.15 19.61 -8.67
CA PRO A 647 23.50 19.61 -9.20
C PRO A 647 24.20 20.98 -9.18
N ARG A 648 23.46 22.08 -9.38
CA ARG A 648 23.97 23.44 -9.27
C ARG A 648 23.86 24.01 -7.84
N ASN A 649 22.98 23.46 -7.02
CA ASN A 649 22.72 23.91 -5.65
C ASN A 649 22.95 22.79 -4.61
N PRO A 650 24.16 22.21 -4.52
CA PRO A 650 24.44 21.07 -3.62
C PRO A 650 24.34 21.43 -2.13
N TRP A 651 24.16 22.70 -1.80
CA TRP A 651 23.91 23.23 -0.46
C TRP A 651 22.41 23.14 -0.05
N VAL A 652 21.53 22.78 -0.98
CA VAL A 652 20.13 22.42 -0.69
C VAL A 652 20.08 20.94 -0.34
N SER A 653 19.46 20.61 0.77
CA SER A 653 19.22 19.21 1.16
C SER A 653 18.19 18.58 0.22
N GLN A 654 18.65 17.63 -0.58
CA GLN A 654 17.76 16.82 -1.41
C GLN A 654 16.91 15.94 -0.51
N GLY A 655 15.61 15.95 -0.73
CA GLY A 655 14.68 15.03 -0.06
C GLY A 655 14.80 13.61 -0.59
N SER A 656 14.17 12.66 0.11
CA SER A 656 13.94 11.33 -0.43
C SER A 656 12.94 11.40 -1.61
N PRO A 657 12.70 10.31 -2.34
CA PRO A 657 11.69 10.30 -3.40
C PRO A 657 10.28 10.75 -2.93
N TYR A 658 9.96 10.62 -1.64
CA TYR A 658 8.74 11.15 -1.01
C TYR A 658 8.51 12.65 -1.27
N THR A 659 9.57 13.46 -1.14
CA THR A 659 9.52 14.91 -1.36
C THR A 659 9.07 15.29 -2.77
N CYS A 660 9.23 14.41 -3.77
CA CYS A 660 8.86 14.69 -5.15
C CYS A 660 7.35 14.97 -5.33
N PHE A 661 6.48 14.45 -4.49
CA PHE A 661 5.05 14.81 -4.53
C PHE A 661 4.80 16.27 -4.17
N PHE A 662 5.51 16.79 -3.16
CA PHE A 662 5.43 18.21 -2.76
C PHE A 662 6.02 19.13 -3.83
N LEU A 663 7.12 18.69 -4.46
CA LEU A 663 7.72 19.40 -5.60
C LEU A 663 6.79 19.41 -6.82
N ALA A 664 6.05 18.31 -7.06
CA ALA A 664 5.05 18.24 -8.12
C ALA A 664 3.90 19.24 -7.88
N ASP A 665 3.34 19.27 -6.66
CA ASP A 665 2.30 20.25 -6.30
C ASP A 665 2.83 21.71 -6.43
N ALA A 666 4.06 21.98 -6.00
CA ALA A 666 4.70 23.28 -6.15
C ALA A 666 4.92 23.66 -7.61
N ALA A 667 5.30 22.70 -8.46
CA ALA A 667 5.48 22.92 -9.89
C ALA A 667 4.16 23.25 -10.60
N VAL A 668 3.08 22.57 -10.24
CA VAL A 668 1.73 22.87 -10.73
C VAL A 668 1.31 24.30 -10.33
N ARG A 669 1.56 24.67 -9.07
CA ARG A 669 1.19 26.01 -8.56
C ARG A 669 1.99 27.15 -9.22
N THR A 670 3.25 26.91 -9.54
CA THR A 670 4.12 27.94 -10.15
C THR A 670 4.11 27.94 -11.67
N GLY A 671 3.50 26.94 -12.31
CA GLY A 671 3.51 26.74 -13.76
C GLY A 671 4.86 26.24 -14.31
N GLN A 672 5.76 25.70 -13.44
CA GLN A 672 7.09 25.22 -13.82
C GLN A 672 7.12 23.70 -13.97
N VAL A 673 6.12 23.14 -14.62
CA VAL A 673 5.91 21.70 -14.77
C VAL A 673 7.03 21.03 -15.54
N ASP A 674 7.48 21.64 -16.61
CA ASP A 674 8.58 21.16 -17.46
C ASP A 674 9.91 21.02 -16.68
N LEU A 675 10.19 21.96 -15.76
CA LEU A 675 11.36 21.86 -14.86
C LEU A 675 11.26 20.65 -13.93
N ALA A 676 10.08 20.42 -13.36
CA ALA A 676 9.85 19.27 -12.47
C ALA A 676 9.94 17.93 -13.23
N VAL A 677 9.38 17.84 -14.45
CA VAL A 677 9.51 16.64 -15.29
C VAL A 677 10.99 16.32 -15.54
N ARG A 678 11.79 17.30 -15.99
CA ARG A 678 13.23 17.11 -16.23
C ARG A 678 14.00 16.74 -14.95
N ALA A 679 13.68 17.37 -13.82
CA ALA A 679 14.31 17.04 -12.55
C ALA A 679 13.99 15.61 -12.11
N PHE A 680 12.75 15.17 -12.22
CA PHE A 680 12.35 13.81 -11.84
C PHE A 680 12.97 12.75 -12.76
N VAL A 681 12.99 12.97 -14.08
CA VAL A 681 13.67 12.07 -15.02
C VAL A 681 15.15 11.92 -14.68
N ARG A 682 15.83 13.03 -14.35
CA ARG A 682 17.22 13.01 -13.88
C ARG A 682 17.41 12.27 -12.57
N ASP A 683 16.60 12.59 -11.55
CA ASP A 683 16.79 12.06 -10.20
C ASP A 683 16.45 10.57 -10.10
N PHE A 684 15.47 10.11 -10.87
CA PHE A 684 15.09 8.69 -10.95
C PHE A 684 15.95 7.87 -11.96
N ALA A 685 16.91 8.49 -12.65
CA ALA A 685 17.72 7.80 -13.66
C ALA A 685 18.47 6.59 -13.11
N GLY A 686 18.94 6.64 -11.84
CA GLY A 686 19.58 5.52 -11.17
C GLY A 686 18.67 4.29 -11.02
N MET A 687 17.39 4.51 -10.61
CA MET A 687 16.38 3.45 -10.53
C MET A 687 16.12 2.83 -11.91
N LEU A 688 15.95 3.67 -12.94
CA LEU A 688 15.69 3.20 -14.31
C LEU A 688 16.88 2.41 -14.89
N ALA A 689 18.11 2.89 -14.66
CA ALA A 689 19.34 2.22 -15.10
C ALA A 689 19.54 0.85 -14.43
N SER A 690 19.09 0.72 -13.17
CA SER A 690 19.13 -0.55 -12.44
C SER A 690 18.02 -1.54 -12.83
N GLY A 691 17.19 -1.21 -13.82
CA GLY A 691 16.09 -2.06 -14.26
C GLY A 691 14.93 -2.13 -13.28
N ALA A 692 14.69 -1.06 -12.48
CA ALA A 692 13.57 -0.98 -11.57
C ALA A 692 12.24 -1.16 -12.31
N THR A 693 11.35 -1.94 -11.73
CA THR A 693 9.99 -2.16 -12.26
C THR A 693 8.92 -1.45 -11.41
N THR A 694 9.35 -0.89 -10.31
CA THR A 694 8.59 -0.08 -9.34
C THR A 694 9.49 1.04 -8.83
N THR A 695 8.92 2.08 -8.24
CA THR A 695 9.68 3.11 -7.53
C THR A 695 10.10 2.62 -6.14
N TRP A 696 11.24 3.07 -5.65
CA TRP A 696 11.87 2.63 -4.42
C TRP A 696 11.65 3.61 -3.28
N GLU A 697 11.78 3.15 -2.05
CA GLU A 697 11.67 3.95 -0.84
C GLU A 697 12.72 5.07 -0.79
N ALA A 698 13.95 4.75 -1.16
CA ALA A 698 15.08 5.68 -1.25
C ALA A 698 15.76 5.65 -2.62
N TRP A 699 16.64 6.63 -2.90
CA TRP A 699 17.27 6.81 -4.21
C TRP A 699 18.17 5.63 -4.65
N ASN A 700 18.81 4.96 -3.71
CA ASN A 700 19.85 3.95 -4.00
C ASN A 700 19.39 2.50 -3.86
N GLY A 701 18.19 2.23 -3.35
CA GLY A 701 17.64 0.89 -3.20
C GLY A 701 18.50 -0.06 -2.35
N GLU A 702 19.20 0.46 -1.37
CA GLU A 702 20.10 -0.33 -0.51
C GLU A 702 19.35 -1.33 0.39
N ASN A 703 20.08 -2.12 1.19
CA ASN A 703 19.58 -3.35 1.81
C ASN A 703 18.42 -3.18 2.78
N HIS A 704 18.15 -1.97 3.24
CA HIS A 704 17.13 -1.71 4.26
C HIS A 704 15.83 -1.13 3.68
N ASP A 705 15.88 -0.57 2.46
CA ASP A 705 14.75 0.13 1.86
C ASP A 705 13.94 -0.78 0.94
N SER A 706 12.63 -0.57 0.89
CA SER A 706 11.74 -1.32 0.00
C SER A 706 11.93 -0.92 -1.47
N LEU A 707 11.98 -1.90 -2.36
CA LEU A 707 12.03 -1.66 -3.82
C LEU A 707 10.63 -1.52 -4.44
N ASN A 708 9.59 -1.46 -3.63
CA ASN A 708 8.23 -1.10 -4.05
C ASN A 708 7.59 -0.19 -3.01
N HIS A 709 7.69 1.12 -3.21
CA HIS A 709 7.17 2.12 -2.30
C HIS A 709 6.44 3.22 -3.07
N ALA A 710 5.12 3.32 -2.91
CA ALA A 710 4.31 4.19 -3.76
C ALA A 710 4.39 5.68 -3.37
N TRP A 711 4.94 6.03 -2.20
CA TRP A 711 5.25 7.43 -1.87
C TRP A 711 6.30 8.05 -2.82
N SER A 712 6.99 7.20 -3.60
CA SER A 712 8.01 7.58 -4.58
C SER A 712 7.46 7.59 -6.02
N ALA A 713 6.14 7.71 -6.19
CA ALA A 713 5.48 7.65 -7.50
C ALA A 713 4.84 9.00 -7.92
N PRO A 714 5.59 10.11 -7.97
CA PRO A 714 5.02 11.45 -8.16
C PRO A 714 4.54 11.73 -9.60
N LEU A 715 5.05 10.97 -10.60
CA LEU A 715 4.85 11.32 -12.00
C LEU A 715 3.39 11.25 -12.46
N PRO A 716 2.55 10.27 -12.04
CA PRO A 716 1.12 10.27 -12.39
C PRO A 716 0.39 11.53 -11.90
N LEU A 717 0.68 12.02 -10.70
CA LEU A 717 0.12 13.26 -10.18
C LEU A 717 0.60 14.46 -11.02
N LEU A 718 1.91 14.58 -11.28
CA LEU A 718 2.48 15.67 -12.09
C LEU A 718 1.94 15.67 -13.51
N VAL A 719 1.78 14.48 -14.12
CA VAL A 719 1.19 14.33 -15.46
C VAL A 719 -0.26 14.82 -15.45
N ARG A 720 -1.11 14.30 -14.56
CA ARG A 720 -2.51 14.72 -14.49
C ARG A 720 -2.67 16.21 -14.20
N ALA A 721 -2.09 16.67 -13.08
CA ALA A 721 -2.36 18.03 -12.57
C ALA A 721 -1.53 19.11 -13.25
N GLY A 722 -0.38 18.76 -13.79
CA GLY A 722 0.58 19.67 -14.40
C GLY A 722 0.66 19.52 -15.92
N VAL A 723 1.12 18.37 -16.44
CA VAL A 723 1.31 18.20 -17.90
C VAL A 723 -0.03 18.31 -18.64
N MET A 724 -1.02 17.49 -18.27
CA MET A 724 -2.40 17.58 -18.77
C MET A 724 -3.13 18.82 -18.26
N GLY A 725 -2.75 19.29 -17.07
CA GLY A 725 -3.38 20.42 -16.40
C GLY A 725 -4.81 20.16 -15.91
N VAL A 726 -5.20 18.89 -15.73
CA VAL A 726 -6.56 18.49 -15.35
C VAL A 726 -6.79 18.66 -13.86
N GLN A 727 -7.64 19.61 -13.49
CA GLN A 727 -8.00 19.91 -12.11
C GLN A 727 -9.50 20.24 -11.98
N PRO A 728 -10.11 20.08 -10.79
CA PRO A 728 -11.47 20.53 -10.56
C PRO A 728 -11.51 22.07 -10.49
N ALA A 729 -12.29 22.72 -11.37
CA ALA A 729 -12.62 24.15 -11.24
C ALA A 729 -13.59 24.37 -10.07
N HIS A 730 -14.45 23.37 -9.80
CA HIS A 730 -15.38 23.32 -8.68
C HIS A 730 -15.37 21.93 -8.04
N PRO A 731 -15.71 21.80 -6.73
CA PRO A 731 -15.75 20.51 -6.07
C PRO A 731 -16.52 19.44 -6.86
N GLY A 732 -15.98 18.20 -6.91
CA GLY A 732 -16.58 17.09 -7.63
C GLY A 732 -16.40 17.15 -9.14
N TYR A 733 -15.44 17.94 -9.65
CA TYR A 733 -15.29 18.16 -11.10
C TYR A 733 -16.60 18.59 -11.78
N ALA A 734 -17.43 19.38 -11.07
CA ALA A 734 -18.65 19.96 -11.66
C ALA A 734 -18.33 20.78 -12.92
N GLU A 735 -17.15 21.36 -13.00
CA GLU A 735 -16.49 21.89 -14.19
C GLU A 735 -15.01 21.52 -14.10
N VAL A 736 -14.42 21.06 -15.21
CA VAL A 736 -13.02 20.66 -15.31
C VAL A 736 -12.18 21.84 -15.80
N ALA A 737 -11.15 22.24 -15.02
CA ALA A 737 -10.12 23.15 -15.52
C ALA A 737 -9.06 22.31 -16.25
N VAL A 738 -8.67 22.74 -17.45
CA VAL A 738 -7.59 22.15 -18.25
C VAL A 738 -6.57 23.23 -18.58
N THR A 739 -5.36 23.08 -18.04
CA THR A 739 -4.25 24.06 -18.20
C THR A 739 -3.00 23.28 -18.63
N PRO A 740 -2.91 22.82 -19.88
CA PRO A 740 -1.83 21.94 -20.31
C PRO A 740 -0.47 22.65 -20.35
N SER A 741 0.59 21.95 -19.91
CA SER A 741 1.98 22.41 -20.00
C SER A 741 2.60 21.93 -21.31
N LEU A 742 2.33 22.63 -22.40
CA LEU A 742 2.73 22.24 -23.78
C LEU A 742 4.26 22.19 -23.99
N ASP A 743 5.05 22.88 -23.16
CA ASP A 743 6.51 22.89 -23.25
C ASP A 743 7.17 21.64 -22.67
N SER A 744 6.39 20.78 -21.97
CA SER A 744 6.92 19.57 -21.37
C SER A 744 7.37 18.53 -22.42
N PHE A 745 6.63 18.43 -23.55
CA PHE A 745 6.88 17.44 -24.62
C PHE A 745 6.47 17.99 -25.98
N ASN A 746 7.16 17.53 -27.05
CA ASN A 746 6.74 17.86 -28.41
C ASN A 746 5.52 17.04 -28.87
N ARG A 747 5.41 15.81 -28.40
CA ARG A 747 4.22 14.96 -28.58
C ARG A 747 3.82 14.36 -27.25
N PHE A 748 2.55 14.43 -26.98
CA PHE A 748 1.98 13.94 -25.74
C PHE A 748 0.57 13.34 -25.97
N GLU A 749 0.29 12.25 -25.28
CA GLU A 749 -1.05 11.66 -25.14
C GLU A 749 -1.19 11.15 -23.72
N GLY A 750 -2.23 11.60 -23.02
CA GLY A 750 -2.49 11.20 -21.64
C GLY A 750 -3.97 11.02 -21.36
N THR A 751 -4.25 10.04 -20.48
CA THR A 751 -5.58 9.78 -19.93
C THR A 751 -5.51 9.77 -18.42
N CYS A 752 -6.45 10.42 -17.76
CA CYS A 752 -6.67 10.31 -16.31
C CYS A 752 -8.16 10.13 -16.01
N CYS A 753 -8.49 9.72 -14.80
CA CYS A 753 -9.87 9.52 -14.37
C CYS A 753 -10.33 10.63 -13.43
N ILE A 754 -11.60 10.99 -13.57
CA ILE A 754 -12.37 11.81 -12.63
C ILE A 754 -13.63 11.01 -12.22
N PRO A 755 -14.41 11.41 -11.21
CA PRO A 755 -15.61 10.64 -10.79
C PRO A 755 -16.62 10.40 -11.91
N GLN A 756 -16.66 11.24 -12.95
CA GLN A 756 -17.59 11.13 -14.08
C GLN A 756 -17.06 10.24 -15.21
N GLY A 757 -15.77 9.88 -15.23
CA GLY A 757 -15.14 9.06 -16.27
C GLY A 757 -13.73 9.56 -16.67
N GLU A 758 -13.32 9.20 -17.87
CA GLU A 758 -11.98 9.46 -18.37
C GLU A 758 -11.85 10.84 -19.01
N VAL A 759 -10.74 11.53 -18.73
CA VAL A 759 -10.33 12.77 -19.40
C VAL A 759 -9.09 12.45 -20.22
N CYS A 760 -9.13 12.76 -21.52
CA CYS A 760 -8.00 12.59 -22.42
C CYS A 760 -7.48 13.96 -22.88
N VAL A 761 -6.16 14.11 -22.89
CA VAL A 761 -5.47 15.31 -23.42
C VAL A 761 -4.33 14.84 -24.31
N SER A 762 -4.28 15.37 -25.52
CA SER A 762 -3.17 15.08 -26.43
C SER A 762 -2.77 16.29 -27.23
N TRP A 763 -1.48 16.36 -27.61
CA TRP A 763 -0.98 17.37 -28.54
C TRP A 763 0.21 16.90 -29.35
N SER A 764 0.42 17.62 -30.45
CA SER A 764 1.62 17.52 -31.27
C SER A 764 2.13 18.93 -31.61
N ARG A 765 3.40 19.18 -31.44
CA ARG A 765 4.06 20.42 -31.84
C ARG A 765 4.14 20.45 -33.36
N LEU A 766 3.61 21.51 -34.01
CA LEU A 766 3.63 21.70 -35.44
C LEU A 766 4.85 22.53 -35.86
N ASP A 767 5.19 23.54 -35.04
CA ASP A 767 6.36 24.39 -35.20
C ASP A 767 6.78 24.92 -33.79
N PRO A 768 7.86 25.70 -33.63
CA PRO A 768 8.33 26.13 -32.31
C PRO A 768 7.31 26.87 -31.44
N GLN A 769 6.26 27.41 -32.05
CA GLN A 769 5.26 28.24 -31.36
C GLN A 769 3.83 27.71 -31.46
N THR A 770 3.58 26.60 -32.22
CA THR A 770 2.23 26.15 -32.51
C THR A 770 2.08 24.67 -32.20
N PHE A 771 0.97 24.33 -31.54
CA PHE A 771 0.57 22.98 -31.23
C PHE A 771 -0.82 22.68 -31.77
N ASP A 772 -1.05 21.47 -32.20
CA ASP A 772 -2.38 20.87 -32.39
C ASP A 772 -2.79 20.18 -31.10
N LEU A 773 -3.86 20.65 -30.46
CA LEU A 773 -4.30 20.23 -29.12
C LEU A 773 -5.71 19.65 -29.21
N ASP A 774 -5.91 18.50 -28.57
CA ASP A 774 -7.21 17.83 -28.41
C ASP A 774 -7.46 17.54 -26.91
N VAL A 775 -8.64 17.88 -26.43
CA VAL A 775 -9.12 17.63 -25.07
C VAL A 775 -10.47 16.98 -25.13
N THR A 776 -10.60 15.78 -24.57
CA THR A 776 -11.87 15.04 -24.48
C THR A 776 -12.24 14.84 -23.00
N LEU A 777 -13.48 15.18 -22.66
CA LEU A 777 -14.06 15.01 -21.32
C LEU A 777 -15.13 13.91 -21.34
N PRO A 778 -15.50 13.35 -20.18
CA PRO A 778 -16.65 12.47 -20.09
C PRO A 778 -17.92 13.14 -20.61
N LYS A 779 -18.81 12.35 -21.21
CA LYS A 779 -20.07 12.87 -21.80
C LYS A 779 -20.88 13.68 -20.80
N GLY A 780 -21.24 14.89 -21.20
CA GLY A 780 -22.04 15.82 -20.38
C GLY A 780 -21.21 16.69 -19.42
N VAL A 781 -19.90 16.45 -19.31
CA VAL A 781 -19.02 17.26 -18.48
C VAL A 781 -18.59 18.53 -19.19
N SER A 782 -18.61 19.65 -18.48
CA SER A 782 -18.13 20.95 -18.97
C SER A 782 -16.69 21.20 -18.57
N GLY A 783 -15.93 21.86 -19.42
CA GLY A 783 -14.54 22.24 -19.16
C GLY A 783 -14.23 23.69 -19.48
N VAL A 784 -13.19 24.19 -18.83
CA VAL A 784 -12.56 25.49 -19.12
C VAL A 784 -11.11 25.24 -19.50
N LEU A 785 -10.76 25.54 -20.74
CA LEU A 785 -9.39 25.48 -21.24
C LEU A 785 -8.69 26.82 -20.96
N HIS A 786 -7.59 26.77 -20.22
CA HIS A 786 -6.71 27.90 -19.97
C HIS A 786 -5.42 27.72 -20.76
N LEU A 787 -5.10 28.66 -21.58
CA LEU A 787 -3.87 28.71 -22.41
C LEU A 787 -3.14 30.04 -22.14
N PRO A 788 -1.82 30.06 -22.23
CA PRO A 788 -1.07 31.32 -22.16
C PRO A 788 -1.60 32.33 -23.19
N GLU A 789 -1.80 33.58 -22.76
CA GLU A 789 -2.20 34.70 -23.61
C GLU A 789 -3.57 34.59 -24.34
N VAL A 790 -4.36 33.56 -24.00
CA VAL A 790 -5.69 33.35 -24.61
C VAL A 790 -6.78 33.47 -23.55
N VAL A 791 -7.90 34.10 -23.89
CA VAL A 791 -9.08 34.16 -23.03
C VAL A 791 -9.55 32.71 -22.77
N ALA A 792 -9.80 32.39 -21.50
CA ALA A 792 -10.30 31.07 -21.09
C ALA A 792 -11.50 30.60 -21.93
N ARG A 793 -11.45 29.43 -22.51
CA ARG A 793 -12.47 28.88 -23.41
C ARG A 793 -13.30 27.80 -22.71
N ARG A 794 -14.60 28.06 -22.57
CA ARG A 794 -15.54 27.01 -22.11
C ARG A 794 -15.92 26.10 -23.25
N PHE A 795 -16.00 24.79 -22.97
CA PHE A 795 -16.41 23.77 -23.93
C PHE A 795 -17.16 22.64 -23.20
N LYS A 796 -17.76 21.76 -23.97
CA LYS A 796 -18.46 20.58 -23.45
C LYS A 796 -18.01 19.34 -24.24
N ASP A 797 -17.81 18.26 -23.56
CA ASP A 797 -17.41 16.95 -24.10
C ASP A 797 -16.04 16.96 -24.81
N ARG A 798 -15.80 17.81 -25.79
CA ARG A 798 -14.53 17.87 -26.55
C ARG A 798 -14.17 19.27 -27.01
N TRP A 799 -12.89 19.57 -27.02
CA TRP A 799 -12.29 20.72 -27.65
C TRP A 799 -11.09 20.29 -28.50
N GLN A 800 -10.98 20.79 -29.73
CA GLN A 800 -9.86 20.55 -30.62
C GLN A 800 -9.50 21.84 -31.36
N GLY A 801 -8.18 22.11 -31.51
CA GLY A 801 -7.73 23.27 -32.26
C GLY A 801 -6.24 23.55 -32.15
N ARG A 802 -5.78 24.49 -33.01
CA ARG A 802 -4.41 24.98 -32.96
C ARG A 802 -4.26 26.04 -31.89
N VAL A 803 -3.19 25.94 -31.11
CA VAL A 803 -2.84 26.87 -30.02
C VAL A 803 -1.43 27.38 -30.20
N GLY A 804 -1.24 28.67 -29.98
CA GLY A 804 0.09 29.30 -29.96
C GLY A 804 0.65 29.26 -28.52
N CYS A 805 1.96 29.07 -28.37
CA CYS A 805 2.71 29.36 -27.16
C CYS A 805 3.65 30.52 -27.38
N ALA A 806 3.67 31.45 -26.43
CA ALA A 806 4.71 32.51 -26.46
C ALA A 806 6.09 31.86 -26.25
N PRO A 807 7.16 32.39 -26.89
CA PRO A 807 8.50 31.85 -26.68
C PRO A 807 8.88 31.95 -25.20
N THR A 808 9.26 30.83 -24.60
CA THR A 808 9.76 30.79 -23.21
C THR A 808 11.07 31.58 -23.12
N ALA A 809 11.25 32.30 -22.02
CA ALA A 809 12.44 33.13 -21.78
C ALA A 809 13.77 32.39 -21.77
N SER A 810 13.77 31.04 -21.92
CA SER A 810 14.96 30.18 -22.00
C SER A 810 15.57 30.07 -23.42
N GLN A 811 14.93 30.66 -24.43
CA GLN A 811 15.47 30.67 -25.83
C GLN A 811 16.02 32.04 -26.28
N LYS A 812 16.18 32.98 -25.34
CA LYS A 812 16.90 34.26 -25.61
C LYS A 812 18.30 34.26 -24.97
#